data_421026ea0a5fc8eed766e07e4f91f897
#
_entry.id   421026ea0a5fc8eed766e07e4f91f897
#
_cell.length_a   1.000
_cell.length_b   1.000
_cell.length_c   1.000
_cell.angle_alpha   90.00
_cell.angle_beta   90.00
_cell.angle_gamma   90.00
#
_symmetry.space_group_name_H-M   'P 1'
#
loop_
_entity.id
_entity.type
_entity.pdbx_description
1 polymer ?
#
loop_
_entity_poly.entity_id
_entity_poly.type
_entity_poly.pdbx_seq_one_letter_code
_entity_poly.pdbx_strand_id
1 'polypeptide(L)'
;VKGVLMNKATGKAITVNGEKVTASATFTPEEKNGTVDVTFTFDGSALEDTLIVVFETLYTEGKEVGIHADIDDDAQTVYIPKIQTEAKDAVTEIDHTEALPKAKIIDTVSYSSLLPGKEYTVTGTLMNKETKEPVLIDGEKVTASTTFTAEKAEGSVEVVFEFDASAIAGTTVVAFESMEYKGIEVAVHADITDEDQTVYIPDVHTTATATDTEDHVTGANEEVTITDEVALTGLKVGNEYTVRGVLMDRNTGAEIQVGGESITDEKTFTAETADMTVTLTYTLDASKLAGTTTVVFETLYTAVTEEMGVEVGRHHDIDDEGQTVYIPEIHTTAADQKTGINHTESEEQATIVDTVLYSHLLPGKEYTVKGTLMNKETGEAILINGEEVTAETTFTAEKSEGSVDVIFTFDASAIAPTTVVAFEHLEYKGIEIAVHADIEDKDQTVYVPTIKTTAIGEDTEDHIEKAKEDAVIVDTVEYKGLEIGREYTMTGKLVDKVTGEVITDAEGNEITAFETFIAEEKDGSIDITFKFDSSALAGKSLVAFESLTTEGKEVAVHADLTDEGQTVRIPEIHTTATDKVTGDHDGVVAKETTVLDEVFYKNLIPGKEYTVKGTLMVKETGEPLTIDGKEVTAEKTFTAEEEDGSIVLEFTFDSSALAGKHIVAFEDVEYKGISIGSHEDLEDEDQTISYPSIHTTATDQASGSKTMALGSSVTLVDTVTYTGLTVGKTYVVKGTIMDKASGQSIGVTAETTFTAEATDGSTTVTFTFDTSVLQGKTLVVFETLYDTNGNQIVAHSDLNDEDQTVTVPVQPENPPVITGDDSTPMPYVAGLAAALLAIAVIVAALVVKRRRKQA
;
A
#
# COMPACT_ATOMS: atom_id res chain seq x y z
N VAL A 1 -94.21 65.21 -35.26
CA VAL A 1 -93.02 65.73 -34.65
C VAL A 1 -91.82 65.45 -35.56
N LYS A 2 -90.97 66.45 -35.72
CA LYS A 2 -89.72 66.35 -36.35
C LYS A 2 -88.59 66.69 -35.36
N GLY A 3 -87.62 65.79 -35.27
CA GLY A 3 -86.47 65.92 -34.40
C GLY A 3 -85.21 66.21 -35.20
N VAL A 4 -84.25 66.98 -34.65
CA VAL A 4 -82.96 67.18 -35.21
C VAL A 4 -81.97 67.07 -34.05
N LEU A 5 -80.87 66.41 -34.22
CA LEU A 5 -79.80 66.32 -33.25
C LEU A 5 -78.93 67.47 -33.33
N MET A 6 -78.61 68.18 -32.29
CA MET A 6 -77.76 69.38 -32.22
C MET A 6 -76.55 69.05 -31.35
N ASN A 7 -75.34 69.48 -31.76
CA ASN A 7 -74.16 69.41 -30.92
C ASN A 7 -74.27 70.50 -29.89
N LYS A 8 -74.25 70.11 -28.57
CA LYS A 8 -74.41 71.06 -27.46
C LYS A 8 -73.39 72.14 -27.42
N ALA A 9 -72.14 71.86 -27.64
CA ALA A 9 -71.03 72.81 -27.59
C ALA A 9 -71.00 73.81 -28.72
N THR A 10 -71.35 73.36 -29.94
CA THR A 10 -71.30 74.23 -31.11
C THR A 10 -72.64 74.89 -31.52
N GLY A 11 -73.76 74.39 -31.02
CA GLY A 11 -75.09 74.78 -31.32
C GLY A 11 -75.46 74.49 -32.80
N LYS A 12 -74.71 73.63 -33.50
CA LYS A 12 -74.98 73.26 -34.90
C LYS A 12 -75.64 71.88 -34.94
N ALA A 13 -76.46 71.66 -36.02
CA ALA A 13 -77.07 70.37 -36.31
C ALA A 13 -75.92 69.34 -36.54
N ILE A 14 -76.04 68.13 -35.87
CA ILE A 14 -75.16 67.04 -36.11
C ILE A 14 -75.32 66.49 -37.51
N THR A 15 -74.23 66.25 -38.14
CA THR A 15 -74.16 65.63 -39.45
C THR A 15 -73.30 64.35 -39.41
N VAL A 16 -73.86 63.26 -39.92
CA VAL A 16 -73.12 62.00 -40.08
C VAL A 16 -73.07 61.71 -41.58
N ASN A 17 -71.91 61.44 -42.11
CA ASN A 17 -71.63 61.28 -43.57
C ASN A 17 -72.16 62.43 -44.46
N GLY A 18 -72.09 63.68 -43.87
CA GLY A 18 -72.50 64.95 -44.60
C GLY A 18 -73.98 65.24 -44.53
N GLU A 19 -74.82 64.33 -44.02
CA GLU A 19 -76.27 64.55 -43.83
C GLU A 19 -76.61 64.83 -42.33
N LYS A 20 -77.63 65.74 -42.18
CA LYS A 20 -78.11 66.10 -40.80
C LYS A 20 -78.83 64.91 -40.24
N VAL A 21 -78.54 64.56 -38.99
CA VAL A 21 -79.25 63.54 -38.26
C VAL A 21 -80.65 64.12 -37.87
N THR A 22 -81.67 63.64 -38.49
CA THR A 22 -83.13 64.00 -38.29
C THR A 22 -83.97 62.78 -38.16
N ALA A 23 -85.15 62.92 -37.42
CA ALA A 23 -86.10 61.86 -37.35
C ALA A 23 -87.54 62.48 -37.36
N SER A 24 -88.51 61.74 -37.60
CA SER A 24 -89.87 62.22 -37.53
C SER A 24 -90.84 61.07 -37.17
N ALA A 25 -91.85 61.45 -36.35
CA ALA A 25 -92.97 60.56 -36.04
C ALA A 25 -94.28 61.23 -36.32
N THR A 26 -95.24 60.50 -36.94
CA THR A 26 -96.57 60.98 -37.22
C THR A 26 -97.54 60.22 -36.27
N PHE A 27 -98.39 60.93 -35.58
CA PHE A 27 -99.32 60.35 -34.61
C PHE A 27 -100.68 61.03 -34.66
N THR A 28 -101.65 60.43 -34.17
CA THR A 28 -102.99 60.99 -33.95
C THR A 28 -103.25 60.96 -32.46
N PRO A 29 -103.37 62.11 -31.77
CA PRO A 29 -103.51 62.13 -30.33
C PRO A 29 -104.92 61.60 -29.95
N GLU A 30 -104.98 60.69 -29.01
CA GLU A 30 -106.23 60.15 -28.50
C GLU A 30 -106.79 61.00 -27.32
N GLU A 31 -105.87 61.66 -26.62
CA GLU A 31 -106.10 62.51 -25.48
C GLU A 31 -105.42 63.89 -25.65
N LYS A 32 -105.90 64.86 -24.72
CA LYS A 32 -105.23 66.18 -24.75
C LYS A 32 -103.81 66.22 -24.39
N ASN A 33 -103.29 65.21 -23.56
CA ASN A 33 -102.01 65.04 -23.06
C ASN A 33 -101.48 63.63 -23.43
N GLY A 34 -100.31 63.49 -23.94
CA GLY A 34 -99.69 62.17 -24.26
C GLY A 34 -98.25 62.35 -24.62
N THR A 35 -97.67 61.26 -24.97
CA THR A 35 -96.20 61.17 -25.44
C THR A 35 -96.16 60.45 -26.75
N VAL A 36 -95.24 60.87 -27.64
CA VAL A 36 -94.87 60.18 -28.85
C VAL A 36 -93.35 60.02 -28.92
N ASP A 37 -92.90 58.84 -29.29
CA ASP A 37 -91.47 58.54 -29.38
C ASP A 37 -90.98 58.97 -30.76
N VAL A 38 -89.82 59.71 -30.84
CA VAL A 38 -89.08 60.04 -32.07
C VAL A 38 -87.76 59.32 -32.02
N THR A 39 -87.61 58.28 -32.85
CA THR A 39 -86.39 57.44 -32.88
C THR A 39 -85.40 57.94 -33.89
N PHE A 40 -84.22 58.28 -33.43
CA PHE A 40 -83.05 58.60 -34.27
C PHE A 40 -82.17 57.39 -34.37
N THR A 41 -81.80 57.02 -35.62
CA THR A 41 -80.81 55.96 -35.90
C THR A 41 -79.71 56.61 -36.66
N PHE A 42 -78.43 56.49 -36.17
CA PHE A 42 -77.29 57.10 -36.81
C PHE A 42 -76.02 56.37 -36.37
N ASP A 43 -74.91 56.53 -37.12
CA ASP A 43 -73.63 56.03 -36.73
C ASP A 43 -73.04 57.00 -35.67
N GLY A 44 -72.88 56.56 -34.43
CA GLY A 44 -72.37 57.36 -33.35
C GLY A 44 -70.85 57.37 -33.25
N SER A 45 -70.14 56.50 -33.95
CA SER A 45 -68.67 56.35 -33.78
C SER A 45 -67.93 57.62 -34.14
N ALA A 46 -68.36 58.46 -35.03
CA ALA A 46 -67.79 59.76 -35.38
C ALA A 46 -68.24 60.88 -34.44
N LEU A 47 -69.07 60.61 -33.44
CA LEU A 47 -69.57 61.55 -32.49
C LEU A 47 -69.07 61.35 -31.07
N GLU A 48 -68.01 60.45 -30.88
CA GLU A 48 -67.37 60.33 -29.60
C GLU A 48 -67.01 61.68 -28.96
N ASP A 49 -67.06 61.81 -27.69
CA ASP A 49 -66.83 63.02 -26.91
C ASP A 49 -67.82 64.15 -27.29
N THR A 50 -69.08 63.79 -27.61
CA THR A 50 -70.05 64.76 -27.97
C THR A 50 -71.31 64.74 -27.06
N LEU A 51 -71.76 65.93 -26.69
CA LEU A 51 -73.04 66.10 -26.04
C LEU A 51 -74.07 66.50 -27.08
N ILE A 52 -75.10 65.69 -27.23
CA ILE A 52 -76.12 65.84 -28.23
C ILE A 52 -77.42 66.32 -27.53
N VAL A 53 -78.02 67.44 -28.03
CA VAL A 53 -79.34 67.81 -27.54
C VAL A 53 -80.36 67.61 -28.72
N VAL A 54 -81.46 67.05 -28.31
CA VAL A 54 -82.53 66.83 -29.31
C VAL A 54 -83.42 68.08 -29.35
N PHE A 55 -83.59 68.65 -30.57
CA PHE A 55 -84.56 69.66 -30.78
C PHE A 55 -85.76 69.09 -31.54
N GLU A 56 -86.98 69.35 -31.06
CA GLU A 56 -88.22 68.90 -31.63
C GLU A 56 -89.12 70.00 -32.10
N THR A 57 -89.78 69.86 -33.25
CA THR A 57 -90.79 70.71 -33.69
C THR A 57 -92.05 69.92 -34.06
N LEU A 58 -93.18 70.34 -33.40
CA LEU A 58 -94.52 69.72 -33.65
C LEU A 58 -95.17 70.52 -34.79
N TYR A 59 -95.70 69.74 -35.80
CA TYR A 59 -96.45 70.23 -36.98
C TYR A 59 -97.82 69.65 -37.00
N THR A 60 -98.80 70.50 -37.45
CA THR A 60 -100.10 70.03 -37.84
C THR A 60 -100.46 70.67 -39.23
N GLU A 61 -100.94 69.94 -40.18
CA GLU A 61 -101.17 70.34 -41.59
C GLU A 61 -100.00 71.09 -42.16
N GLY A 62 -98.78 70.76 -41.81
CA GLY A 62 -97.55 71.33 -42.35
C GLY A 62 -97.18 72.65 -41.72
N LYS A 63 -97.93 73.10 -40.69
CA LYS A 63 -97.58 74.34 -39.90
C LYS A 63 -97.02 74.04 -38.59
N GLU A 64 -95.95 74.63 -38.20
CA GLU A 64 -95.34 74.56 -36.82
C GLU A 64 -96.37 75.08 -35.84
N VAL A 65 -96.57 74.28 -34.80
CA VAL A 65 -97.51 74.60 -33.75
C VAL A 65 -96.87 74.58 -32.31
N GLY A 66 -95.63 74.03 -32.26
CA GLY A 66 -94.79 74.03 -31.00
C GLY A 66 -93.38 73.65 -31.33
N ILE A 67 -92.49 74.15 -30.63
CA ILE A 67 -91.03 73.86 -30.67
C ILE A 67 -90.50 73.72 -29.26
N HIS A 68 -89.64 72.71 -29.12
CA HIS A 68 -88.72 72.54 -27.99
C HIS A 68 -87.31 72.54 -28.55
N ALA A 69 -86.57 73.60 -28.29
CA ALA A 69 -85.28 73.86 -28.91
C ALA A 69 -84.35 74.65 -27.92
N ASP A 70 -84.27 74.03 -26.73
CA ASP A 70 -83.37 74.55 -25.67
C ASP A 70 -82.07 73.81 -25.67
N ILE A 71 -81.01 74.44 -26.06
CA ILE A 71 -79.66 73.83 -26.14
C ILE A 71 -79.09 73.44 -24.78
N ASP A 72 -79.62 74.08 -23.71
CA ASP A 72 -79.14 73.82 -22.35
C ASP A 72 -80.05 72.85 -21.58
N ASP A 73 -81.10 72.22 -22.28
CA ASP A 73 -81.96 71.27 -21.60
C ASP A 73 -81.31 70.00 -21.37
N ASP A 74 -80.98 69.68 -20.07
CA ASP A 74 -80.33 68.44 -19.62
C ASP A 74 -81.17 67.19 -19.82
N ALA A 75 -82.53 67.37 -19.80
CA ALA A 75 -83.44 66.26 -20.05
C ALA A 75 -83.47 65.77 -21.51
N GLN A 76 -83.01 66.62 -22.40
CA GLN A 76 -82.90 66.33 -23.85
C GLN A 76 -81.48 66.01 -24.24
N THR A 77 -80.55 66.12 -23.31
CA THR A 77 -79.10 65.90 -23.57
C THR A 77 -78.77 64.39 -23.53
N VAL A 78 -78.16 63.91 -24.55
CA VAL A 78 -77.65 62.58 -24.69
C VAL A 78 -76.11 62.69 -24.74
N TYR A 79 -75.45 61.95 -23.88
CA TYR A 79 -74.01 61.92 -23.75
C TYR A 79 -73.47 60.80 -24.59
N ILE A 80 -72.41 61.05 -25.49
CA ILE A 80 -71.68 60.10 -26.22
C ILE A 80 -70.24 60.09 -25.67
N PRO A 81 -69.99 59.18 -24.74
CA PRO A 81 -68.70 59.12 -24.03
C PRO A 81 -67.52 58.79 -24.97
N LYS A 82 -66.31 59.23 -24.49
CA LYS A 82 -65.04 58.73 -25.02
C LYS A 82 -64.13 58.34 -23.87
N ILE A 83 -63.37 57.34 -24.10
CA ILE A 83 -62.28 56.91 -23.21
C ILE A 83 -60.96 56.91 -23.98
N GLN A 84 -59.86 57.25 -23.29
CA GLN A 84 -58.46 57.13 -23.69
C GLN A 84 -57.69 56.60 -22.48
N THR A 85 -56.71 55.76 -22.75
CA THR A 85 -56.07 55.06 -21.67
C THR A 85 -54.56 55.14 -21.78
N GLU A 86 -53.86 54.98 -20.64
CA GLU A 86 -52.41 54.86 -20.56
C GLU A 86 -52.07 53.72 -19.56
N ALA A 87 -51.46 52.65 -20.08
CA ALA A 87 -51.12 51.51 -19.27
C ALA A 87 -49.65 51.54 -18.85
N LYS A 88 -49.42 51.32 -17.57
CA LYS A 88 -48.07 51.31 -16.97
C LYS A 88 -47.98 50.20 -15.94
N ASP A 89 -46.75 49.66 -15.74
CA ASP A 89 -46.48 48.79 -14.61
C ASP A 89 -46.64 49.59 -13.30
N ALA A 90 -47.16 48.95 -12.28
CA ALA A 90 -47.46 49.60 -10.98
C ALA A 90 -46.24 49.88 -10.16
N VAL A 91 -45.10 49.22 -10.38
CA VAL A 91 -43.83 49.32 -9.64
C VAL A 91 -42.85 50.22 -10.39
N THR A 92 -42.68 50.00 -11.68
CA THR A 92 -41.72 50.70 -12.51
C THR A 92 -42.26 52.09 -12.97
N GLU A 93 -43.59 52.27 -13.01
CA GLU A 93 -44.27 53.47 -13.48
C GLU A 93 -43.98 53.81 -14.98
N ILE A 94 -43.49 52.80 -15.73
CA ILE A 94 -43.22 52.92 -17.17
C ILE A 94 -44.00 51.79 -17.95
N ASP A 95 -43.84 51.81 -19.26
CA ASP A 95 -44.46 50.82 -20.16
C ASP A 95 -43.72 49.48 -20.23
N HIS A 96 -43.00 49.13 -19.16
CA HIS A 96 -42.30 47.84 -19.02
C HIS A 96 -42.64 47.22 -17.67
N THR A 97 -42.98 45.93 -17.64
CA THR A 97 -43.18 45.14 -16.43
C THR A 97 -42.27 43.92 -16.41
N GLU A 98 -41.73 43.60 -15.23
CA GLU A 98 -40.99 42.36 -15.07
C GLU A 98 -41.94 41.14 -15.20
N ALA A 99 -41.39 40.07 -15.76
CA ALA A 99 -42.09 38.78 -15.85
C ALA A 99 -42.17 38.08 -14.47
N LEU A 100 -42.99 38.63 -13.58
CA LEU A 100 -43.16 38.15 -12.20
C LEU A 100 -44.52 37.42 -12.02
N PRO A 101 -44.63 36.48 -11.08
CA PRO A 101 -45.90 35.74 -10.80
C PRO A 101 -47.05 36.63 -10.33
N LYS A 102 -46.78 37.85 -9.93
CA LYS A 102 -47.78 38.82 -9.43
C LYS A 102 -47.53 40.19 -9.97
N ALA A 103 -47.39 40.33 -11.26
CA ALA A 103 -47.22 41.62 -11.91
C ALA A 103 -48.53 42.42 -11.86
N LYS A 104 -48.43 43.74 -11.83
CA LYS A 104 -49.56 44.64 -11.86
C LYS A 104 -49.39 45.72 -12.89
N ILE A 105 -50.33 45.77 -13.83
CA ILE A 105 -50.43 46.88 -14.79
C ILE A 105 -51.60 47.76 -14.34
N ILE A 106 -51.35 49.07 -14.18
CA ILE A 106 -52.35 50.09 -13.92
C ILE A 106 -52.64 50.76 -15.23
N ASP A 107 -53.89 50.58 -15.70
CA ASP A 107 -54.40 51.32 -16.86
C ASP A 107 -55.21 52.51 -16.37
N THR A 108 -54.76 53.71 -16.64
CA THR A 108 -55.44 54.96 -16.29
C THR A 108 -56.37 55.32 -17.43
N VAL A 109 -57.63 55.03 -17.22
CA VAL A 109 -58.72 55.34 -18.20
C VAL A 109 -59.22 56.79 -17.96
N SER A 110 -58.83 57.66 -18.85
CA SER A 110 -59.36 59.01 -18.92
C SER A 110 -60.66 58.99 -19.68
N TYR A 111 -61.73 59.57 -19.13
CA TYR A 111 -63.03 59.62 -19.74
C TYR A 111 -63.52 61.08 -19.93
N SER A 112 -64.33 61.27 -21.00
CA SER A 112 -65.03 62.52 -21.29
C SER A 112 -66.50 62.26 -21.65
N SER A 113 -67.32 63.31 -21.52
CA SER A 113 -68.75 63.26 -21.85
C SER A 113 -69.52 62.18 -21.13
N LEU A 114 -69.23 61.90 -19.84
CA LEU A 114 -70.05 61.07 -18.96
C LEU A 114 -71.17 61.90 -18.30
N LEU A 115 -72.30 61.24 -18.03
CA LEU A 115 -73.41 61.84 -17.24
C LEU A 115 -73.01 61.81 -15.75
N PRO A 116 -72.86 63.01 -15.14
CA PRO A 116 -72.43 63.09 -13.76
C PRO A 116 -73.47 62.45 -12.78
N GLY A 117 -72.96 61.90 -11.65
CA GLY A 117 -73.74 61.19 -10.63
C GLY A 117 -74.24 59.78 -11.06
N LYS A 118 -73.76 59.26 -12.14
CA LYS A 118 -74.11 57.93 -12.61
C LYS A 118 -72.94 56.95 -12.42
N GLU A 119 -73.29 55.73 -12.23
CA GLU A 119 -72.32 54.62 -12.05
C GLU A 119 -72.02 54.01 -13.39
N TYR A 120 -70.73 53.86 -13.66
CA TYR A 120 -70.16 53.20 -14.83
C TYR A 120 -69.20 52.08 -14.42
N THR A 121 -69.10 51.06 -15.25
CA THR A 121 -68.11 49.98 -15.08
C THR A 121 -67.17 50.00 -16.29
N VAL A 122 -65.84 50.07 -16.01
CA VAL A 122 -64.82 49.88 -17.03
C VAL A 122 -64.31 48.47 -16.84
N THR A 123 -64.28 47.71 -17.93
CA THR A 123 -63.67 46.36 -17.97
C THR A 123 -62.51 46.42 -18.96
N GLY A 124 -61.32 46.10 -18.47
CA GLY A 124 -60.11 45.97 -19.26
C GLY A 124 -59.85 44.50 -19.61
N THR A 125 -59.23 44.25 -20.74
CA THR A 125 -58.74 42.95 -21.24
C THR A 125 -57.35 43.16 -21.81
N LEU A 126 -56.35 42.39 -21.33
CA LEU A 126 -55.06 42.41 -21.94
C LEU A 126 -55.05 41.56 -23.21
N MET A 127 -54.54 42.18 -24.30
CA MET A 127 -54.45 41.57 -25.62
C MET A 127 -52.96 41.33 -25.93
N ASN A 128 -52.59 40.17 -26.50
CA ASN A 128 -51.24 39.95 -27.02
C ASN A 128 -51.09 40.74 -28.32
N LYS A 129 -50.10 41.64 -28.38
CA LYS A 129 -49.88 42.57 -29.49
C LYS A 129 -49.62 41.83 -30.82
N GLU A 130 -48.87 40.70 -30.77
CA GLU A 130 -48.47 39.94 -31.93
C GLU A 130 -49.64 39.08 -32.47
N THR A 131 -50.26 38.26 -31.59
CA THR A 131 -51.36 37.34 -32.01
C THR A 131 -52.69 38.04 -32.17
N LYS A 132 -52.84 39.20 -31.55
CA LYS A 132 -54.11 40.00 -31.51
C LYS A 132 -55.28 39.29 -30.83
N GLU A 133 -54.95 38.30 -30.00
CA GLU A 133 -55.90 37.51 -29.22
C GLU A 133 -55.79 37.90 -27.74
N PRO A 134 -56.84 37.72 -26.96
CA PRO A 134 -56.75 37.95 -25.52
C PRO A 134 -55.66 37.10 -24.87
N VAL A 135 -54.88 37.71 -23.96
CA VAL A 135 -53.89 36.98 -23.15
C VAL A 135 -54.64 35.98 -22.29
N LEU A 136 -54.16 34.70 -22.35
CA LEU A 136 -54.66 33.64 -21.52
C LEU A 136 -53.60 33.17 -20.55
N ILE A 137 -53.93 33.10 -19.27
CA ILE A 137 -53.09 32.46 -18.21
C ILE A 137 -53.96 31.37 -17.58
N ASP A 138 -53.46 30.15 -17.55
CA ASP A 138 -54.18 28.93 -17.11
C ASP A 138 -55.51 28.71 -17.88
N GLY A 139 -55.62 29.22 -19.12
CA GLY A 139 -56.84 29.12 -19.97
C GLY A 139 -57.88 30.20 -19.72
N GLU A 140 -57.66 31.07 -18.76
CA GLU A 140 -58.53 32.20 -18.45
C GLU A 140 -57.97 33.50 -19.03
N LYS A 141 -58.88 34.39 -19.48
CA LYS A 141 -58.47 35.70 -20.01
C LYS A 141 -58.00 36.59 -18.85
N VAL A 142 -56.91 37.36 -19.11
CA VAL A 142 -56.50 38.39 -18.16
C VAL A 142 -57.38 39.62 -18.33
N THR A 143 -58.26 39.80 -17.37
CA THR A 143 -59.26 40.89 -17.35
C THR A 143 -59.27 41.57 -16.00
N ALA A 144 -59.62 42.85 -15.96
CA ALA A 144 -59.85 43.56 -14.73
C ALA A 144 -61.05 44.48 -14.90
N SER A 145 -61.73 44.87 -13.84
CA SER A 145 -62.85 45.81 -13.92
C SER A 145 -62.91 46.72 -12.69
N THR A 146 -63.30 47.94 -12.93
CA THR A 146 -63.50 48.96 -11.93
C THR A 146 -64.88 49.59 -12.11
N THR A 147 -65.67 49.63 -11.05
CA THR A 147 -66.92 50.34 -11.05
C THR A 147 -66.80 51.65 -10.28
N PHE A 148 -67.23 52.77 -10.86
CA PHE A 148 -67.11 54.09 -10.26
C PHE A 148 -68.34 54.96 -10.54
N THR A 149 -68.50 56.00 -9.78
CA THR A 149 -69.52 57.02 -10.01
C THR A 149 -68.81 58.25 -10.60
N ALA A 150 -69.18 58.68 -11.79
CA ALA A 150 -68.64 59.85 -12.44
C ALA A 150 -69.07 61.13 -11.69
N GLU A 151 -68.18 61.76 -10.97
CA GLU A 151 -68.48 63.00 -10.26
C GLU A 151 -68.66 64.19 -11.23
N LYS A 152 -67.97 64.19 -12.32
CA LYS A 152 -67.92 65.17 -13.40
C LYS A 152 -68.01 64.44 -14.76
N ALA A 153 -68.31 65.22 -15.80
CA ALA A 153 -68.34 64.68 -17.17
C ALA A 153 -66.96 64.24 -17.69
N GLU A 154 -65.91 64.76 -17.07
CA GLU A 154 -64.53 64.49 -17.39
C GLU A 154 -63.77 64.06 -16.14
N GLY A 155 -62.87 63.07 -16.24
CA GLY A 155 -62.05 62.56 -15.12
C GLY A 155 -61.25 61.36 -15.58
N SER A 156 -60.77 60.60 -14.59
CA SER A 156 -60.06 59.31 -14.82
C SER A 156 -60.41 58.28 -13.76
N VAL A 157 -60.23 57.07 -14.11
CA VAL A 157 -60.35 55.88 -13.23
C VAL A 157 -59.26 54.86 -13.57
N GLU A 158 -58.77 54.20 -12.58
CA GLU A 158 -57.74 53.16 -12.78
C GLU A 158 -58.39 51.75 -12.89
N VAL A 159 -57.94 50.97 -13.86
CA VAL A 159 -58.17 49.54 -14.00
C VAL A 159 -56.85 48.81 -13.69
N VAL A 160 -56.84 47.94 -12.67
CA VAL A 160 -55.65 47.31 -12.21
C VAL A 160 -55.68 45.81 -12.58
N PHE A 161 -54.84 45.44 -13.49
CA PHE A 161 -54.59 44.00 -13.87
C PHE A 161 -53.57 43.41 -12.92
N GLU A 162 -53.89 42.31 -12.23
CA GLU A 162 -52.99 41.54 -11.45
C GLU A 162 -52.94 40.13 -12.04
N PHE A 163 -51.78 39.69 -12.47
CA PHE A 163 -51.64 38.44 -13.21
C PHE A 163 -50.22 37.85 -13.09
N ASP A 164 -50.05 36.61 -13.51
CA ASP A 164 -48.72 35.94 -13.59
C ASP A 164 -48.06 36.33 -14.93
N ALA A 165 -47.20 37.37 -14.91
CA ALA A 165 -46.49 37.78 -16.09
C ALA A 165 -45.40 36.80 -16.50
N SER A 166 -44.90 35.93 -15.61
CA SER A 166 -43.89 34.91 -15.94
C SER A 166 -44.42 33.87 -16.94
N ALA A 167 -45.75 33.68 -16.96
CA ALA A 167 -46.39 32.76 -17.93
C ALA A 167 -46.41 33.34 -19.36
N ILE A 168 -46.14 34.62 -19.52
CA ILE A 168 -46.14 35.35 -20.82
C ILE A 168 -44.88 36.20 -21.00
N ALA A 169 -43.78 35.79 -20.33
CA ALA A 169 -42.50 36.43 -20.54
C ALA A 169 -42.11 36.48 -22.01
N GLY A 170 -41.39 37.48 -22.42
CA GLY A 170 -41.02 37.73 -23.82
C GLY A 170 -42.15 38.27 -24.72
N THR A 171 -43.30 38.64 -24.15
CA THR A 171 -44.44 39.15 -24.91
C THR A 171 -44.70 40.63 -24.73
N THR A 172 -45.43 41.22 -25.63
CA THR A 172 -45.95 42.62 -25.53
C THR A 172 -47.45 42.57 -25.46
N VAL A 173 -48.04 43.25 -24.49
CA VAL A 173 -49.48 43.27 -24.27
C VAL A 173 -50.03 44.67 -24.52
N VAL A 174 -51.31 44.77 -24.94
CA VAL A 174 -52.03 46.00 -25.10
C VAL A 174 -53.31 45.91 -24.30
N ALA A 175 -53.62 46.88 -23.46
CA ALA A 175 -54.81 46.97 -22.71
C ALA A 175 -55.97 47.47 -23.64
N PHE A 176 -57.09 46.76 -23.62
CA PHE A 176 -58.30 47.14 -24.31
C PHE A 176 -59.41 47.36 -23.24
N GLU A 177 -60.09 48.49 -23.30
CA GLU A 177 -61.10 48.85 -22.35
C GLU A 177 -62.49 49.03 -22.99
N SER A 178 -63.48 48.54 -22.31
CA SER A 178 -64.86 48.77 -22.60
C SER A 178 -65.55 49.37 -21.37
N MET A 179 -66.26 50.51 -21.54
CA MET A 179 -67.04 51.15 -20.55
C MET A 179 -68.49 50.87 -20.74
N GLU A 180 -69.12 50.44 -19.68
CA GLU A 180 -70.55 50.14 -19.63
C GLU A 180 -71.32 51.07 -18.72
N TYR A 181 -72.53 51.41 -19.13
CA TYR A 181 -73.56 52.04 -18.32
C TYR A 181 -74.82 51.19 -18.31
N LYS A 182 -75.24 50.71 -17.12
CA LYS A 182 -76.34 49.78 -16.96
C LYS A 182 -76.24 48.47 -17.78
N GLY A 183 -75.05 47.94 -17.96
CA GLY A 183 -74.77 46.74 -18.77
C GLY A 183 -74.82 46.95 -20.26
N ILE A 184 -74.77 48.20 -20.74
CA ILE A 184 -74.68 48.56 -22.15
C ILE A 184 -73.35 49.23 -22.40
N GLU A 185 -72.52 48.74 -23.34
CA GLU A 185 -71.28 49.36 -23.76
C GLU A 185 -71.58 50.77 -24.31
N VAL A 186 -70.92 51.75 -23.76
CA VAL A 186 -71.12 53.19 -24.09
C VAL A 186 -69.82 53.86 -24.63
N ALA A 187 -68.68 53.25 -24.39
CA ALA A 187 -67.39 53.64 -24.96
C ALA A 187 -66.43 52.46 -24.95
N VAL A 188 -65.51 52.44 -25.94
CA VAL A 188 -64.51 51.42 -26.05
C VAL A 188 -63.19 52.09 -26.50
N HIS A 189 -62.06 51.57 -25.99
CA HIS A 189 -60.75 51.89 -26.48
C HIS A 189 -60.06 50.54 -26.78
N ALA A 190 -59.88 50.20 -28.05
CA ALA A 190 -59.44 48.87 -28.50
C ALA A 190 -58.56 49.01 -29.76
N ASP A 191 -57.46 49.73 -29.61
CA ASP A 191 -56.48 49.88 -30.68
C ASP A 191 -55.22 49.11 -30.39
N ILE A 192 -54.99 47.98 -31.05
CA ILE A 192 -53.82 47.10 -30.85
C ILE A 192 -52.50 47.77 -31.20
N THR A 193 -52.56 48.91 -31.88
CA THR A 193 -51.36 49.68 -32.26
C THR A 193 -51.09 50.86 -31.40
N ASP A 194 -51.90 51.09 -30.35
CA ASP A 194 -51.74 52.19 -29.43
C ASP A 194 -50.53 51.95 -28.48
N GLU A 195 -49.51 52.85 -28.61
CA GLU A 195 -48.28 52.75 -27.82
C GLU A 195 -48.52 53.13 -26.36
N ASP A 196 -49.45 54.04 -26.08
CA ASP A 196 -49.79 54.43 -24.71
C ASP A 196 -50.48 53.30 -23.89
N GLN A 197 -51.14 52.36 -24.58
CA GLN A 197 -51.74 51.13 -24.01
C GLN A 197 -50.83 49.93 -24.03
N THR A 198 -49.63 50.03 -24.61
CA THR A 198 -48.70 48.92 -24.80
C THR A 198 -47.79 48.81 -23.64
N VAL A 199 -47.73 47.56 -23.07
CA VAL A 199 -46.77 47.25 -22.01
C VAL A 199 -45.93 46.08 -22.49
N TYR A 200 -44.59 46.24 -22.39
CA TYR A 200 -43.56 45.25 -22.73
C TYR A 200 -43.23 44.37 -21.53
N ILE A 201 -43.11 43.08 -21.72
CA ILE A 201 -42.76 42.10 -20.72
C ILE A 201 -41.49 41.40 -21.16
N PRO A 202 -40.31 42.00 -21.01
CA PRO A 202 -39.07 41.37 -21.48
C PRO A 202 -38.80 40.04 -20.74
N ASP A 203 -38.21 39.12 -21.51
CA ASP A 203 -37.65 37.87 -20.95
C ASP A 203 -36.14 37.85 -21.14
N VAL A 204 -35.45 37.31 -20.14
CA VAL A 204 -33.98 37.20 -20.11
C VAL A 204 -33.64 35.71 -19.97
N HIS A 205 -32.99 35.13 -20.96
CA HIS A 205 -32.53 33.76 -20.99
C HIS A 205 -31.06 33.74 -21.31
N THR A 206 -30.25 32.95 -20.61
CA THR A 206 -28.83 33.02 -20.79
C THR A 206 -28.14 31.67 -20.86
N THR A 207 -26.92 31.66 -21.40
CA THR A 207 -26.05 30.47 -21.42
C THR A 207 -24.61 30.89 -21.21
N ALA A 208 -24.07 30.50 -20.08
CA ALA A 208 -22.69 30.81 -19.70
C ALA A 208 -21.74 29.64 -20.02
N THR A 209 -20.64 29.95 -20.70
CA THR A 209 -19.59 28.97 -21.04
C THR A 209 -18.20 29.52 -20.75
N ALA A 210 -17.28 28.64 -20.36
CA ALA A 210 -15.88 28.99 -20.29
C ALA A 210 -15.27 29.03 -21.69
N THR A 211 -14.50 30.07 -21.98
CA THR A 211 -13.96 30.31 -23.31
C THR A 211 -12.90 29.29 -23.73
N ASP A 212 -12.13 28.77 -22.77
CA ASP A 212 -11.06 27.80 -22.99
C ASP A 212 -11.59 26.40 -23.41
N THR A 213 -12.62 25.93 -22.74
CA THR A 213 -13.20 24.60 -22.97
C THR A 213 -14.38 24.63 -23.94
N GLU A 214 -14.95 25.80 -24.22
CA GLU A 214 -16.22 25.97 -24.93
C GLU A 214 -17.35 25.13 -24.32
N ASP A 215 -17.39 25.06 -22.97
CA ASP A 215 -18.37 24.30 -22.22
C ASP A 215 -18.54 24.87 -20.80
N HIS A 216 -19.33 24.25 -19.99
CA HIS A 216 -19.65 24.65 -18.61
C HIS A 216 -18.59 24.22 -17.56
N VAL A 217 -17.32 24.13 -17.94
CA VAL A 217 -16.21 23.79 -17.03
C VAL A 217 -14.94 24.51 -17.43
N THR A 218 -14.16 24.98 -16.46
CA THR A 218 -12.85 25.60 -16.67
C THR A 218 -11.91 25.25 -15.50
N GLY A 219 -10.60 25.50 -15.69
CA GLY A 219 -9.62 25.34 -14.62
C GLY A 219 -9.54 26.55 -13.69
N ALA A 220 -8.98 26.34 -12.49
CA ALA A 220 -8.67 27.41 -11.51
C ALA A 220 -7.39 28.14 -11.91
N ASN A 221 -7.39 28.84 -13.04
CA ASN A 221 -6.24 29.55 -13.60
C ASN A 221 -6.20 31.02 -13.19
N GLU A 222 -5.00 31.66 -13.31
CA GLU A 222 -4.84 33.11 -13.02
C GLU A 222 -5.65 34.02 -13.98
N GLU A 223 -6.00 33.51 -15.16
CA GLU A 223 -6.81 34.22 -16.15
C GLU A 223 -7.85 33.27 -16.74
N VAL A 224 -9.08 33.37 -16.29
CA VAL A 224 -10.24 32.63 -16.79
C VAL A 224 -11.21 33.62 -17.42
N THR A 225 -11.78 33.26 -18.56
CA THR A 225 -12.82 34.00 -19.22
C THR A 225 -14.07 33.19 -19.36
N ILE A 226 -15.18 33.69 -18.77
CA ILE A 226 -16.52 33.12 -18.94
C ILE A 226 -17.28 34.02 -19.88
N THR A 227 -17.86 33.50 -20.92
CA THR A 227 -18.71 34.18 -21.87
C THR A 227 -20.16 33.76 -21.61
N ASP A 228 -21.03 34.75 -21.47
CA ASP A 228 -22.43 34.55 -21.23
C ASP A 228 -23.22 35.16 -22.43
N GLU A 229 -23.97 34.32 -23.14
CA GLU A 229 -24.86 34.70 -24.21
C GLU A 229 -26.27 34.97 -23.66
N VAL A 230 -26.62 36.24 -23.49
CA VAL A 230 -27.90 36.68 -22.99
C VAL A 230 -28.91 36.84 -24.14
N ALA A 231 -29.85 35.94 -24.28
CA ALA A 231 -30.95 36.02 -25.19
C ALA A 231 -32.09 36.79 -24.56
N LEU A 232 -32.46 37.92 -25.22
CA LEU A 232 -33.49 38.87 -24.77
C LEU A 232 -34.67 38.80 -25.74
N THR A 233 -35.89 38.71 -25.21
CA THR A 233 -37.11 38.75 -26.04
C THR A 233 -38.10 39.77 -25.46
N GLY A 234 -39.07 40.23 -26.32
CA GLY A 234 -40.11 41.14 -25.87
C GLY A 234 -39.61 42.60 -25.65
N LEU A 235 -38.48 42.99 -26.24
CA LEU A 235 -37.93 44.34 -26.12
C LEU A 235 -38.73 45.35 -26.91
N LYS A 236 -38.79 46.59 -26.43
CA LYS A 236 -39.28 47.76 -27.19
C LYS A 236 -38.23 48.22 -28.20
N VAL A 237 -38.52 48.07 -29.52
CA VAL A 237 -37.64 48.44 -30.59
C VAL A 237 -37.33 49.94 -30.54
N GLY A 238 -36.05 50.29 -30.65
CA GLY A 238 -35.55 51.66 -30.54
C GLY A 238 -35.31 52.15 -29.12
N ASN A 239 -35.67 51.38 -28.09
CA ASN A 239 -35.37 51.71 -26.72
C ASN A 239 -33.93 51.31 -26.35
N GLU A 240 -33.29 52.05 -25.48
CA GLU A 240 -31.95 51.73 -24.92
C GLU A 240 -32.10 50.87 -23.67
N TYR A 241 -31.34 49.80 -23.62
CA TYR A 241 -31.29 48.87 -22.48
C TYR A 241 -29.84 48.65 -22.01
N THR A 242 -29.68 48.34 -20.73
CA THR A 242 -28.44 47.85 -20.19
C THR A 242 -28.69 46.50 -19.54
N VAL A 243 -27.96 45.48 -20.04
CA VAL A 243 -27.88 44.19 -19.33
C VAL A 243 -26.63 44.18 -18.45
N ARG A 244 -26.78 43.80 -17.19
CA ARG A 244 -25.70 43.65 -16.24
C ARG A 244 -25.73 42.24 -15.68
N GLY A 245 -24.58 41.53 -15.71
CA GLY A 245 -24.41 40.25 -15.12
C GLY A 245 -23.44 40.29 -13.94
N VAL A 246 -23.61 39.33 -13.03
CA VAL A 246 -22.76 39.11 -11.85
C VAL A 246 -22.54 37.65 -11.63
N LEU A 247 -21.29 37.26 -11.36
CA LEU A 247 -20.95 35.88 -10.99
C LEU A 247 -21.31 35.57 -9.54
N MET A 248 -22.10 34.53 -9.33
CA MET A 248 -22.54 34.05 -8.00
C MET A 248 -21.88 32.70 -7.69
N ASP A 249 -21.52 32.48 -6.45
CA ASP A 249 -21.18 31.15 -5.94
C ASP A 249 -22.47 30.36 -5.70
N ARG A 250 -22.63 29.26 -6.42
CA ARG A 250 -23.86 28.43 -6.37
C ARG A 250 -24.14 27.89 -4.96
N ASN A 251 -23.08 27.55 -4.20
CA ASN A 251 -23.25 26.92 -2.89
C ASN A 251 -23.65 27.92 -1.81
N THR A 252 -23.11 29.10 -1.84
CA THR A 252 -23.32 30.15 -0.82
C THR A 252 -24.41 31.13 -1.20
N GLY A 253 -24.71 31.26 -2.49
CA GLY A 253 -25.60 32.28 -3.05
C GLY A 253 -25.04 33.68 -2.91
N ALA A 254 -23.75 33.84 -2.69
CA ALA A 254 -23.06 35.12 -2.59
C ALA A 254 -22.36 35.48 -3.90
N GLU A 255 -22.16 36.76 -4.12
CA GLU A 255 -21.34 37.27 -5.26
C GLU A 255 -19.90 36.80 -5.13
N ILE A 256 -19.31 36.28 -6.22
CA ILE A 256 -17.89 35.96 -6.27
C ILE A 256 -17.08 37.23 -6.28
N GLN A 257 -16.12 37.29 -5.34
CA GLN A 257 -15.22 38.43 -5.20
C GLN A 257 -13.77 38.02 -5.43
N VAL A 258 -13.09 38.75 -6.30
CA VAL A 258 -11.65 38.63 -6.51
C VAL A 258 -11.00 39.94 -6.11
N GLY A 259 -10.05 39.90 -5.19
CA GLY A 259 -9.43 41.10 -4.66
C GLY A 259 -10.36 42.01 -3.83
N GLY A 260 -11.57 41.56 -3.48
CA GLY A 260 -12.59 42.28 -2.75
C GLY A 260 -13.59 43.03 -3.63
N GLU A 261 -13.52 42.81 -4.95
CA GLU A 261 -14.47 43.37 -5.93
C GLU A 261 -15.29 42.20 -6.52
N SER A 262 -16.60 42.42 -6.69
CA SER A 262 -17.50 41.47 -7.33
C SER A 262 -17.20 41.41 -8.84
N ILE A 263 -17.28 40.21 -9.37
CA ILE A 263 -17.04 39.98 -10.79
C ILE A 263 -18.34 40.27 -11.56
N THR A 264 -18.33 41.32 -12.33
CA THR A 264 -19.47 41.82 -13.08
C THR A 264 -19.06 42.26 -14.48
N ASP A 265 -20.00 42.15 -15.41
CA ASP A 265 -19.91 42.85 -16.72
C ASP A 265 -21.25 43.50 -17.06
N GLU A 266 -21.23 44.55 -17.84
CA GLU A 266 -22.43 45.27 -18.28
C GLU A 266 -22.31 45.73 -19.73
N LYS A 267 -23.44 45.73 -20.43
CA LYS A 267 -23.47 46.18 -21.80
C LYS A 267 -24.75 46.95 -22.10
N THR A 268 -24.58 48.23 -22.54
CA THR A 268 -25.66 49.09 -23.01
C THR A 268 -25.80 48.95 -24.52
N PHE A 269 -27.04 48.83 -24.98
CA PHE A 269 -27.38 48.69 -26.39
C PHE A 269 -28.76 49.27 -26.72
N THR A 270 -29.01 49.59 -27.99
CA THR A 270 -30.34 49.97 -28.46
C THR A 270 -30.99 48.74 -29.12
N ALA A 271 -32.23 48.41 -28.75
CA ALA A 271 -32.94 47.26 -29.33
C ALA A 271 -33.25 47.53 -30.81
N GLU A 272 -32.59 46.82 -31.72
CA GLU A 272 -32.84 46.90 -33.14
C GLU A 272 -34.04 46.05 -33.52
N THR A 273 -34.31 44.97 -32.80
CA THR A 273 -35.44 44.02 -32.94
C THR A 273 -36.01 43.72 -31.55
N ALA A 274 -37.24 43.19 -31.50
CA ALA A 274 -37.84 42.78 -30.23
C ALA A 274 -37.07 41.65 -29.55
N ASP A 275 -36.35 40.79 -30.35
CA ASP A 275 -35.54 39.69 -29.86
C ASP A 275 -34.09 39.92 -30.25
N MET A 276 -33.17 39.84 -29.30
CA MET A 276 -31.73 40.09 -29.50
C MET A 276 -30.92 39.14 -28.61
N THR A 277 -29.64 38.94 -28.98
CA THR A 277 -28.63 38.33 -28.13
C THR A 277 -27.54 39.34 -27.81
N VAL A 278 -27.13 39.41 -26.56
CA VAL A 278 -26.07 40.25 -26.06
C VAL A 278 -25.05 39.37 -25.34
N THR A 279 -23.77 39.53 -25.61
CA THR A 279 -22.70 38.76 -24.95
C THR A 279 -22.09 39.59 -23.85
N LEU A 280 -22.04 39.07 -22.64
CA LEU A 280 -21.27 39.49 -21.52
C LEU A 280 -19.99 38.67 -21.37
N THR A 281 -18.94 39.23 -20.83
CA THR A 281 -17.63 38.56 -20.70
C THR A 281 -17.03 38.87 -19.34
N TYR A 282 -16.81 37.82 -18.54
CA TYR A 282 -16.22 37.91 -17.22
C TYR A 282 -14.79 37.37 -17.28
N THR A 283 -13.81 38.23 -17.03
CA THR A 283 -12.40 37.83 -16.91
C THR A 283 -11.98 37.97 -15.44
N LEU A 284 -11.46 36.88 -14.87
CA LEU A 284 -11.13 36.80 -13.45
C LEU A 284 -9.91 35.90 -13.19
N ASP A 285 -9.25 36.17 -12.07
CA ASP A 285 -8.28 35.27 -11.48
C ASP A 285 -9.04 34.21 -10.66
N ALA A 286 -9.14 33.01 -11.22
CA ALA A 286 -9.85 31.87 -10.60
C ALA A 286 -8.93 30.97 -9.74
N SER A 287 -7.64 31.32 -9.56
CA SER A 287 -6.65 30.47 -8.86
C SER A 287 -7.04 30.10 -7.42
N LYS A 288 -7.98 30.86 -6.81
CA LYS A 288 -8.53 30.59 -5.47
C LYS A 288 -9.97 30.09 -5.49
N LEU A 289 -10.48 29.77 -6.65
CA LEU A 289 -11.85 29.31 -6.86
C LEU A 289 -11.94 27.83 -7.19
N ALA A 290 -10.82 27.08 -7.08
CA ALA A 290 -10.85 25.62 -7.18
C ALA A 290 -11.90 25.05 -6.22
N GLY A 291 -12.68 24.11 -6.67
CA GLY A 291 -13.77 23.52 -5.89
C GLY A 291 -14.98 24.47 -5.76
N THR A 292 -15.20 25.34 -6.74
CA THR A 292 -16.34 26.27 -6.76
C THR A 292 -17.21 26.03 -8.01
N THR A 293 -18.49 26.21 -7.87
CA THR A 293 -19.44 26.25 -8.98
C THR A 293 -20.00 27.65 -9.06
N THR A 294 -19.84 28.28 -10.23
CA THR A 294 -20.33 29.64 -10.49
C THR A 294 -21.65 29.61 -11.25
N VAL A 295 -22.52 30.54 -10.98
CA VAL A 295 -23.76 30.80 -11.76
C VAL A 295 -23.80 32.28 -12.09
N VAL A 296 -24.15 32.62 -13.33
CA VAL A 296 -24.30 34.04 -13.71
C VAL A 296 -25.73 34.47 -13.42
N PHE A 297 -25.90 35.66 -12.83
CA PHE A 297 -27.19 36.29 -12.66
C PHE A 297 -27.24 37.57 -13.50
N GLU A 298 -28.24 37.71 -14.36
CA GLU A 298 -28.43 38.84 -15.25
C GLU A 298 -29.64 39.67 -14.85
N THR A 299 -29.48 41.00 -14.96
CA THR A 299 -30.55 41.94 -14.78
C THR A 299 -30.60 42.91 -15.98
N LEU A 300 -31.76 43.05 -16.58
CA LEU A 300 -32.02 43.95 -17.68
C LEU A 300 -32.63 45.24 -17.14
N TYR A 301 -32.01 46.34 -17.49
CA TYR A 301 -32.47 47.69 -17.14
C TYR A 301 -32.86 48.44 -18.42
N THR A 302 -33.90 49.24 -18.38
CA THR A 302 -34.16 50.29 -19.39
C THR A 302 -33.53 51.61 -18.98
N ALA A 303 -32.96 52.30 -19.94
CA ALA A 303 -32.35 53.60 -19.64
C ALA A 303 -33.37 54.65 -19.19
N VAL A 304 -33.21 55.15 -17.99
CA VAL A 304 -33.88 56.38 -17.53
C VAL A 304 -32.80 57.37 -17.24
N THR A 305 -32.83 58.48 -17.98
CA THR A 305 -31.90 59.59 -17.97
C THR A 305 -31.02 59.75 -16.67
N GLU A 306 -29.71 59.62 -16.83
CA GLU A 306 -28.60 59.99 -15.95
C GLU A 306 -28.36 59.17 -14.69
N GLU A 307 -29.16 58.18 -14.34
CA GLU A 307 -28.89 57.20 -13.28
C GLU A 307 -29.19 55.77 -13.81
N MET A 308 -28.72 54.75 -13.05
CA MET A 308 -28.98 53.34 -13.37
C MET A 308 -30.48 53.14 -13.67
N GLY A 309 -30.81 52.59 -14.83
CA GLY A 309 -32.15 52.43 -15.32
C GLY A 309 -33.08 51.65 -14.41
N VAL A 310 -34.36 51.60 -14.78
CA VAL A 310 -35.36 50.80 -14.09
C VAL A 310 -35.20 49.33 -14.50
N GLU A 311 -35.15 48.42 -13.54
CA GLU A 311 -35.16 46.97 -13.78
C GLU A 311 -36.49 46.55 -14.48
N VAL A 312 -36.32 45.82 -15.58
CA VAL A 312 -37.45 45.42 -16.42
C VAL A 312 -37.44 43.92 -16.75
N GLY A 313 -36.41 43.23 -16.35
CA GLY A 313 -36.28 41.77 -16.49
C GLY A 313 -35.03 41.24 -15.77
N ARG A 314 -35.05 39.98 -15.41
CA ARG A 314 -33.94 39.32 -14.76
C ARG A 314 -33.97 37.81 -15.00
N HIS A 315 -32.78 37.19 -14.92
CA HIS A 315 -32.59 35.76 -14.81
C HIS A 315 -31.70 35.52 -13.57
N HIS A 316 -32.33 35.11 -12.46
CA HIS A 316 -31.67 34.90 -11.16
C HIS A 316 -32.03 33.52 -10.62
N ASP A 317 -31.76 32.47 -11.42
CA ASP A 317 -31.99 31.10 -11.03
C ASP A 317 -30.63 30.44 -10.67
N ILE A 318 -30.36 30.29 -9.37
CA ILE A 318 -29.14 29.72 -8.85
C ILE A 318 -28.92 28.25 -9.25
N ASP A 319 -30.00 27.57 -9.64
CA ASP A 319 -30.01 26.17 -10.05
C ASP A 319 -29.99 25.96 -11.56
N ASP A 320 -29.95 27.04 -12.34
CA ASP A 320 -29.89 26.94 -13.80
C ASP A 320 -28.54 26.36 -14.29
N GLU A 321 -28.59 25.14 -14.83
CA GLU A 321 -27.42 24.45 -15.39
C GLU A 321 -26.86 25.17 -16.64
N GLY A 322 -27.71 25.91 -17.38
CA GLY A 322 -27.29 26.70 -18.55
C GLY A 322 -26.43 27.90 -18.19
N GLN A 323 -26.57 28.42 -16.98
CA GLN A 323 -25.77 29.53 -16.45
C GLN A 323 -24.61 29.08 -15.55
N THR A 324 -24.49 27.75 -15.33
CA THR A 324 -23.54 27.19 -14.40
C THR A 324 -22.19 26.90 -15.06
N VAL A 325 -21.09 27.37 -14.47
CA VAL A 325 -19.72 27.00 -14.86
C VAL A 325 -19.00 26.38 -13.65
N TYR A 326 -18.50 25.17 -13.85
CA TYR A 326 -17.79 24.38 -12.85
C TYR A 326 -16.28 24.71 -12.85
N ILE A 327 -15.68 24.90 -11.68
CA ILE A 327 -14.24 25.06 -11.48
C ILE A 327 -13.76 23.91 -10.59
N PRO A 328 -13.31 22.81 -11.18
CA PRO A 328 -12.98 21.60 -10.46
C PRO A 328 -11.82 21.73 -9.47
N GLU A 329 -11.81 20.82 -8.52
CA GLU A 329 -10.68 20.57 -7.62
C GLU A 329 -10.44 19.05 -7.54
N ILE A 330 -9.17 18.66 -7.43
CA ILE A 330 -8.77 17.28 -7.18
C ILE A 330 -7.90 17.20 -5.93
N HIS A 331 -8.09 16.14 -5.15
CA HIS A 331 -7.25 15.70 -4.05
C HIS A 331 -6.92 14.23 -4.25
N THR A 332 -5.72 13.81 -3.87
CA THR A 332 -5.31 12.44 -4.17
C THR A 332 -4.70 11.75 -2.95
N THR A 333 -4.71 10.43 -3.00
CA THR A 333 -4.10 9.59 -1.97
C THR A 333 -3.43 8.39 -2.64
N ALA A 334 -2.10 8.36 -2.56
CA ALA A 334 -1.30 7.31 -3.16
C ALA A 334 -0.97 6.20 -2.17
N ALA A 335 -1.19 4.96 -2.57
CA ALA A 335 -0.82 3.79 -1.79
C ALA A 335 -0.30 2.67 -2.70
N ASP A 336 0.58 1.84 -2.16
CA ASP A 336 0.97 0.62 -2.84
C ASP A 336 -0.21 -0.37 -2.87
N GLN A 337 -0.43 -1.01 -4.01
CA GLN A 337 -1.56 -1.93 -4.21
C GLN A 337 -1.47 -3.18 -3.33
N LYS A 338 -0.27 -3.70 -3.10
CA LYS A 338 -0.03 -4.94 -2.36
C LYS A 338 -0.15 -4.73 -0.86
N THR A 339 0.43 -3.66 -0.36
CA THR A 339 0.44 -3.33 1.06
C THR A 339 -0.80 -2.58 1.51
N GLY A 340 -1.38 -1.76 0.63
CA GLY A 340 -2.50 -0.85 0.91
C GLY A 340 -2.12 0.35 1.78
N ILE A 341 -0.81 0.63 1.92
CA ILE A 341 -0.27 1.77 2.66
C ILE A 341 0.72 2.57 1.78
N ASN A 342 1.22 3.66 2.28
CA ASN A 342 2.18 4.52 1.59
C ASN A 342 3.63 3.98 1.55
N HIS A 343 3.78 2.66 1.48
CA HIS A 343 5.08 1.99 1.36
C HIS A 343 5.00 0.87 0.33
N THR A 344 5.93 0.84 -0.60
CA THR A 344 6.04 -0.21 -1.60
C THR A 344 7.38 -0.94 -1.47
N GLU A 345 7.38 -2.24 -1.71
CA GLU A 345 8.62 -3.01 -1.78
C GLU A 345 9.44 -2.63 -3.01
N SER A 346 10.77 -2.78 -2.89
CA SER A 346 11.72 -2.61 -3.98
C SER A 346 11.67 -3.84 -4.92
N GLU A 347 10.63 -3.94 -5.75
CA GLU A 347 10.41 -5.05 -6.68
C GLU A 347 10.32 -4.57 -8.14
N GLU A 348 10.54 -5.49 -9.12
CA GLU A 348 10.55 -5.16 -10.54
C GLU A 348 9.18 -4.72 -11.10
N GLN A 349 8.10 -5.04 -10.41
CA GLN A 349 6.72 -4.72 -10.82
C GLN A 349 5.90 -4.20 -9.64
N ALA A 350 6.35 -3.12 -9.03
CA ALA A 350 5.58 -2.42 -8.02
C ALA A 350 4.39 -1.69 -8.65
N THR A 351 3.29 -1.61 -7.91
CA THR A 351 2.09 -0.91 -8.36
C THR A 351 1.61 0.06 -7.30
N ILE A 352 1.66 1.35 -7.62
CA ILE A 352 1.05 2.40 -6.81
C ILE A 352 -0.33 2.71 -7.41
N VAL A 353 -1.34 2.70 -6.57
CA VAL A 353 -2.69 3.19 -6.88
C VAL A 353 -2.83 4.55 -6.24
N ASP A 354 -3.02 5.56 -7.09
CA ASP A 354 -3.37 6.88 -6.64
C ASP A 354 -4.87 7.11 -6.84
N THR A 355 -5.60 7.24 -5.74
CA THR A 355 -7.04 7.49 -5.75
C THR A 355 -7.28 8.99 -5.80
N VAL A 356 -7.69 9.47 -6.94
CA VAL A 356 -8.01 10.86 -7.22
C VAL A 356 -9.47 11.13 -6.86
N LEU A 357 -9.69 11.88 -5.80
CA LEU A 357 -10.99 12.43 -5.42
C LEU A 357 -11.20 13.70 -6.21
N TYR A 358 -12.29 13.80 -6.94
CA TYR A 358 -12.66 14.99 -7.69
C TYR A 358 -13.94 15.61 -7.17
N SER A 359 -14.03 16.93 -7.28
CA SER A 359 -15.24 17.70 -7.00
C SER A 359 -15.49 18.73 -8.09
N HIS A 360 -16.75 19.17 -8.21
CA HIS A 360 -17.19 20.21 -9.14
C HIS A 360 -16.89 19.89 -10.61
N LEU A 361 -16.96 18.59 -11.00
CA LEU A 361 -16.98 18.20 -12.41
C LEU A 361 -18.37 18.38 -13.02
N LEU A 362 -18.40 18.71 -14.30
CA LEU A 362 -19.64 18.72 -15.09
C LEU A 362 -20.09 17.27 -15.33
N PRO A 363 -21.26 16.84 -14.82
CA PRO A 363 -21.72 15.47 -14.95
C PRO A 363 -21.97 15.04 -16.41
N GLY A 364 -21.75 13.73 -16.68
CA GLY A 364 -21.98 13.14 -17.99
C GLY A 364 -20.87 13.39 -19.02
N LYS A 365 -19.81 14.06 -18.64
CA LYS A 365 -18.66 14.34 -19.50
C LYS A 365 -17.50 13.39 -19.25
N GLU A 366 -16.66 13.22 -20.26
CA GLU A 366 -15.44 12.42 -20.19
C GLU A 366 -14.23 13.28 -19.82
N TYR A 367 -13.45 12.78 -18.87
CA TYR A 367 -12.24 13.42 -18.34
C TYR A 367 -11.08 12.46 -18.40
N THR A 368 -9.86 12.99 -18.45
CA THR A 368 -8.62 12.21 -18.35
C THR A 368 -7.78 12.74 -17.19
N VAL A 369 -7.40 11.86 -16.26
CA VAL A 369 -6.38 12.16 -15.26
C VAL A 369 -5.04 11.60 -15.74
N LYS A 370 -4.03 12.43 -15.77
CA LYS A 370 -2.64 12.06 -16.03
C LYS A 370 -1.83 12.20 -14.77
N GLY A 371 -1.16 11.12 -14.39
CA GLY A 371 -0.30 11.09 -13.22
C GLY A 371 1.17 10.96 -13.62
N THR A 372 2.05 11.56 -12.81
CA THR A 372 3.51 11.47 -12.93
C THR A 372 4.12 11.25 -11.55
N LEU A 373 4.97 10.23 -11.40
CA LEU A 373 5.72 10.05 -10.15
C LEU A 373 6.94 10.98 -10.11
N MET A 374 7.02 11.77 -9.06
CA MET A 374 8.09 12.73 -8.81
C MET A 374 9.03 12.21 -7.71
N ASN A 375 10.31 12.47 -7.83
CA ASN A 375 11.28 12.24 -6.76
C ASN A 375 11.14 13.36 -5.72
N LYS A 376 10.79 13.01 -4.49
CA LYS A 376 10.56 13.99 -3.42
C LYS A 376 11.78 14.86 -3.11
N GLU A 377 13.00 14.31 -3.24
CA GLU A 377 14.22 15.03 -2.87
C GLU A 377 14.68 16.00 -3.95
N THR A 378 14.50 15.63 -5.22
CA THR A 378 14.98 16.44 -6.34
C THR A 378 13.91 17.33 -6.94
N GLY A 379 12.63 16.99 -6.74
CA GLY A 379 11.49 17.62 -7.39
C GLY A 379 11.42 17.35 -8.90
N GLU A 380 12.16 16.37 -9.40
CA GLU A 380 12.16 15.98 -10.82
C GLU A 380 11.34 14.71 -11.02
N ALA A 381 10.83 14.48 -12.23
CA ALA A 381 10.12 13.25 -12.57
C ALA A 381 11.04 12.03 -12.41
N ILE A 382 10.47 10.93 -11.89
CA ILE A 382 11.18 9.64 -11.81
C ILE A 382 11.42 9.11 -13.22
N LEU A 383 12.69 8.80 -13.51
CA LEU A 383 13.10 8.21 -14.78
C LEU A 383 13.52 6.76 -14.58
N ILE A 384 12.93 5.84 -15.34
CA ILE A 384 13.35 4.45 -15.44
C ILE A 384 13.73 4.18 -16.90
N ASN A 385 14.98 3.77 -17.11
CA ASN A 385 15.55 3.59 -18.47
C ASN A 385 15.48 4.85 -19.35
N GLY A 386 15.38 6.04 -18.74
CA GLY A 386 15.31 7.33 -19.45
C GLY A 386 13.90 7.76 -19.83
N GLU A 387 12.85 7.03 -19.41
CA GLU A 387 11.45 7.38 -19.59
C GLU A 387 10.83 7.75 -18.24
N GLU A 388 9.95 8.74 -18.23
CA GLU A 388 9.21 9.15 -17.03
C GLU A 388 8.19 8.07 -16.62
N VAL A 389 8.03 7.88 -15.32
CA VAL A 389 6.99 7.00 -14.78
C VAL A 389 5.68 7.77 -14.73
N THR A 390 4.84 7.51 -15.72
CA THR A 390 3.54 8.15 -15.86
C THR A 390 2.41 7.12 -15.96
N ALA A 391 1.20 7.56 -15.62
CA ALA A 391 -0.01 6.77 -15.82
C ALA A 391 -1.17 7.69 -16.25
N GLU A 392 -2.17 7.16 -16.90
CA GLU A 392 -3.37 7.92 -17.24
C GLU A 392 -4.63 7.06 -17.11
N THR A 393 -5.73 7.71 -16.71
CA THR A 393 -7.04 7.08 -16.63
C THR A 393 -8.09 8.02 -17.22
N THR A 394 -8.89 7.52 -18.17
CA THR A 394 -10.04 8.25 -18.74
C THR A 394 -11.33 7.69 -18.16
N PHE A 395 -12.22 8.57 -17.72
CA PHE A 395 -13.49 8.20 -17.09
C PHE A 395 -14.61 9.19 -17.43
N THR A 396 -15.86 8.75 -17.27
CA THR A 396 -17.02 9.65 -17.35
C THR A 396 -17.48 9.97 -15.94
N ALA A 397 -17.53 11.25 -15.57
CA ALA A 397 -18.05 11.69 -14.28
C ALA A 397 -19.59 11.56 -14.27
N GLU A 398 -20.13 10.58 -13.55
CA GLU A 398 -21.59 10.43 -13.41
C GLU A 398 -22.22 11.52 -12.53
N LYS A 399 -21.42 12.10 -11.64
CA LYS A 399 -21.78 13.15 -10.70
C LYS A 399 -20.67 14.18 -10.64
N SER A 400 -20.98 15.35 -10.07
CA SER A 400 -19.99 16.40 -9.85
C SER A 400 -18.88 16.01 -8.88
N GLU A 401 -19.10 15.03 -8.02
CA GLU A 401 -18.17 14.51 -7.01
C GLU A 401 -18.00 13.01 -7.15
N GLY A 402 -16.77 12.50 -6.95
CA GLY A 402 -16.47 11.10 -7.03
C GLY A 402 -14.98 10.82 -6.90
N SER A 403 -14.57 9.62 -7.34
CA SER A 403 -13.17 9.23 -7.37
C SER A 403 -12.84 8.38 -8.58
N VAL A 404 -11.57 8.39 -8.96
CA VAL A 404 -11.01 7.54 -10.01
C VAL A 404 -9.58 7.15 -9.60
N ASP A 405 -9.17 5.92 -9.94
CA ASP A 405 -7.82 5.44 -9.66
C ASP A 405 -6.90 5.66 -10.87
N VAL A 406 -5.71 6.20 -10.59
CA VAL A 406 -4.58 6.25 -11.51
C VAL A 406 -3.55 5.21 -11.07
N ILE A 407 -3.20 4.28 -11.94
CA ILE A 407 -2.41 3.11 -11.58
C ILE A 407 -1.04 3.19 -12.23
N PHE A 408 0.00 3.37 -11.41
CA PHE A 408 1.40 3.34 -11.83
C PHE A 408 1.97 1.94 -11.64
N THR A 409 2.50 1.35 -12.70
CA THR A 409 3.25 0.09 -12.61
C THR A 409 4.66 0.32 -13.12
N PHE A 410 5.67 0.04 -12.28
CA PHE A 410 7.05 0.36 -12.58
C PHE A 410 8.03 -0.54 -11.83
N ASP A 411 9.31 -0.48 -12.20
CA ASP A 411 10.40 -1.17 -11.52
C ASP A 411 10.88 -0.33 -10.33
N ALA A 412 10.36 -0.63 -9.13
CA ALA A 412 10.75 0.07 -7.92
C ALA A 412 12.20 -0.24 -7.50
N SER A 413 12.75 -1.40 -7.91
CA SER A 413 14.13 -1.78 -7.60
C SER A 413 15.15 -0.85 -8.28
N ALA A 414 14.78 -0.27 -9.42
CA ALA A 414 15.61 0.67 -10.16
C ALA A 414 15.74 2.04 -9.51
N ILE A 415 14.85 2.37 -8.60
CA ILE A 415 14.79 3.69 -7.95
C ILE A 415 14.98 3.65 -6.43
N ALA A 416 14.97 2.48 -5.83
CA ALA A 416 15.15 2.34 -4.37
C ALA A 416 16.59 2.70 -3.95
N PRO A 417 16.78 3.36 -2.79
CA PRO A 417 15.80 3.84 -1.85
C PRO A 417 15.31 5.25 -2.19
N THR A 418 14.13 5.41 -2.71
CA THR A 418 13.60 6.74 -3.11
C THR A 418 12.22 6.95 -2.49
N THR A 419 11.93 8.17 -2.11
CA THR A 419 10.58 8.60 -1.78
C THR A 419 9.96 9.25 -3.01
N VAL A 420 8.81 8.77 -3.44
CA VAL A 420 8.09 9.29 -4.60
C VAL A 420 6.84 10.04 -4.18
N VAL A 421 6.43 11.03 -4.96
CA VAL A 421 5.17 11.77 -4.80
C VAL A 421 4.43 11.70 -6.12
N ALA A 422 3.16 11.33 -6.08
CA ALA A 422 2.32 11.33 -7.25
C ALA A 422 1.82 12.75 -7.53
N PHE A 423 1.89 13.22 -8.76
CA PHE A 423 1.36 14.50 -9.23
C PHE A 423 0.31 14.22 -10.29
N GLU A 424 -0.88 14.80 -10.15
CA GLU A 424 -1.99 14.57 -11.05
C GLU A 424 -2.48 15.84 -11.72
N HIS A 425 -2.79 15.68 -13.00
CA HIS A 425 -3.39 16.69 -13.87
C HIS A 425 -4.70 16.16 -14.41
N LEU A 426 -5.79 16.85 -14.13
CA LEU A 426 -7.10 16.51 -14.67
C LEU A 426 -7.35 17.35 -15.92
N GLU A 427 -7.65 16.68 -17.02
CA GLU A 427 -7.92 17.30 -18.30
C GLU A 427 -9.38 17.08 -18.76
N TYR A 428 -9.93 18.12 -19.41
CA TYR A 428 -11.16 18.07 -20.16
C TYR A 428 -10.91 18.50 -21.60
N LYS A 429 -11.25 17.68 -22.58
CA LYS A 429 -10.96 17.92 -24.02
C LYS A 429 -9.47 18.24 -24.28
N GLY A 430 -8.56 17.71 -23.45
CA GLY A 430 -7.12 17.97 -23.54
C GLY A 430 -6.66 19.31 -22.96
N ILE A 431 -7.51 20.00 -22.23
CA ILE A 431 -7.24 21.22 -21.50
C ILE A 431 -7.16 20.87 -20.01
N GLU A 432 -6.08 21.26 -19.34
CA GLU A 432 -5.94 21.09 -17.89
C GLU A 432 -6.97 21.97 -17.17
N ILE A 433 -7.77 21.34 -16.32
CA ILE A 433 -8.83 21.99 -15.56
C ILE A 433 -8.65 21.89 -14.03
N ALA A 434 -7.81 20.98 -13.56
CA ALA A 434 -7.38 20.90 -12.17
C ALA A 434 -6.04 20.19 -12.07
N VAL A 435 -5.26 20.53 -11.06
CA VAL A 435 -3.96 19.94 -10.79
C VAL A 435 -3.80 19.73 -9.30
N HIS A 436 -3.20 18.59 -8.92
CA HIS A 436 -2.67 18.35 -7.60
C HIS A 436 -1.19 17.98 -7.70
N ALA A 437 -0.31 18.93 -7.37
CA ALA A 437 1.14 18.86 -7.58
C ALA A 437 1.90 19.52 -6.43
N ASP A 438 1.68 19.01 -5.21
CA ASP A 438 2.39 19.44 -4.01
C ASP A 438 3.43 18.39 -3.60
N ILE A 439 4.72 18.70 -3.79
CA ILE A 439 5.82 17.81 -3.46
C ILE A 439 5.93 17.47 -1.95
N GLU A 440 5.31 18.29 -1.10
CA GLU A 440 5.30 18.09 0.35
C GLU A 440 4.06 17.35 0.85
N ASP A 441 3.11 17.05 -0.05
CA ASP A 441 1.91 16.32 0.33
C ASP A 441 2.24 14.90 0.80
N LYS A 442 1.81 14.59 2.02
CA LYS A 442 2.06 13.30 2.65
C LYS A 442 1.12 12.21 2.15
N ASP A 443 -0.09 12.58 1.77
CA ASP A 443 -1.09 11.65 1.28
C ASP A 443 -0.74 11.15 -0.13
N GLN A 444 0.06 11.92 -0.89
CA GLN A 444 0.62 11.56 -2.19
C GLN A 444 2.01 10.91 -2.11
N THR A 445 2.60 10.87 -0.92
CA THR A 445 3.97 10.40 -0.73
C THR A 445 4.00 8.89 -0.53
N VAL A 446 4.79 8.17 -1.34
CA VAL A 446 5.05 6.74 -1.18
C VAL A 446 6.54 6.48 -1.00
N TYR A 447 6.89 5.70 0.01
CA TYR A 447 8.25 5.33 0.37
C TYR A 447 8.64 4.01 -0.31
N VAL A 448 9.87 3.92 -0.83
CA VAL A 448 10.44 2.70 -1.41
C VAL A 448 11.69 2.33 -0.59
N PRO A 449 11.53 1.76 0.61
CA PRO A 449 12.65 1.46 1.48
C PRO A 449 13.50 0.30 0.96
N THR A 450 14.76 0.26 1.40
CA THR A 450 15.65 -0.88 1.22
C THR A 450 16.30 -1.27 2.54
N ILE A 451 16.62 -2.55 2.68
CA ILE A 451 17.43 -3.07 3.75
C ILE A 451 18.62 -3.85 3.19
N LYS A 452 19.74 -3.78 3.89
CA LYS A 452 20.95 -4.57 3.64
C LYS A 452 21.54 -4.97 4.96
N THR A 453 22.10 -6.18 5.08
CA THR A 453 22.49 -6.71 6.37
C THR A 453 23.90 -7.28 6.38
N THR A 454 24.45 -7.45 7.59
CA THR A 454 25.72 -8.11 7.87
C THR A 454 25.61 -8.91 9.14
N ALA A 455 25.58 -10.24 9.01
CA ALA A 455 25.46 -11.16 10.14
C ALA A 455 26.82 -11.67 10.60
N ILE A 456 27.10 -11.61 11.90
CA ILE A 456 28.35 -12.08 12.52
C ILE A 456 28.07 -12.91 13.78
N GLY A 457 28.97 -13.85 14.08
CA GLY A 457 29.01 -14.49 15.40
C GLY A 457 29.47 -13.51 16.46
N GLU A 458 28.75 -13.45 17.59
CA GLU A 458 29.08 -12.49 18.68
C GLU A 458 30.48 -12.68 19.22
N ASP A 459 30.92 -13.93 19.43
CA ASP A 459 32.22 -14.24 20.03
C ASP A 459 33.40 -13.86 19.14
N THR A 460 33.25 -14.14 17.84
CA THR A 460 34.36 -13.98 16.88
C THR A 460 34.38 -12.60 16.22
N GLU A 461 33.27 -11.85 16.30
CA GLU A 461 33.09 -10.60 15.55
C GLU A 461 33.41 -10.79 14.05
N ASP A 462 33.01 -11.96 13.50
CA ASP A 462 33.19 -12.31 12.08
C ASP A 462 32.11 -13.32 11.66
N HIS A 463 32.11 -13.72 10.39
CA HIS A 463 31.14 -14.65 9.78
C HIS A 463 31.32 -16.12 10.21
N ILE A 464 31.67 -16.36 11.45
CA ILE A 464 31.90 -17.69 12.00
C ILE A 464 31.44 -17.73 13.47
N GLU A 465 30.74 -18.81 13.86
CA GLU A 465 30.28 -19.01 15.25
C GLU A 465 30.52 -20.46 15.63
N LYS A 466 30.79 -20.75 16.91
CA LYS A 466 30.96 -22.11 17.44
C LYS A 466 29.61 -22.84 17.56
N ALA A 467 29.61 -24.14 17.27
CA ALA A 467 28.50 -25.02 17.62
C ALA A 467 28.40 -25.18 19.15
N LYS A 468 27.38 -24.56 19.78
CA LYS A 468 27.17 -24.54 21.24
C LYS A 468 25.70 -24.32 21.59
N GLU A 469 25.30 -24.65 22.84
CA GLU A 469 23.90 -24.52 23.30
C GLU A 469 23.40 -23.05 23.33
N ASP A 470 24.27 -22.10 23.48
CA ASP A 470 23.96 -20.67 23.61
C ASP A 470 24.68 -19.83 22.53
N ALA A 471 24.60 -20.23 21.28
CA ALA A 471 25.15 -19.47 20.18
C ALA A 471 24.39 -18.15 19.97
N VAL A 472 25.17 -17.12 19.64
CA VAL A 472 24.63 -15.79 19.37
C VAL A 472 25.13 -15.28 18.02
N ILE A 473 24.19 -14.97 17.14
CA ILE A 473 24.47 -14.27 15.89
C ILE A 473 23.84 -12.88 16.00
N VAL A 474 24.64 -11.85 15.76
CA VAL A 474 24.20 -10.47 15.65
C VAL A 474 24.16 -10.09 14.19
N ASP A 475 22.98 -9.69 13.73
CA ASP A 475 22.80 -9.18 12.39
C ASP A 475 22.52 -7.69 12.42
N THR A 476 23.44 -6.90 11.86
CA THR A 476 23.31 -5.46 11.72
C THR A 476 22.62 -5.14 10.41
N VAL A 477 21.37 -4.69 10.48
CA VAL A 477 20.55 -4.35 9.32
C VAL A 477 20.61 -2.85 9.05
N GLU A 478 21.26 -2.45 7.97
CA GLU A 478 21.21 -1.09 7.44
C GLU A 478 19.89 -0.89 6.68
N TYR A 479 19.15 0.15 7.02
CA TYR A 479 17.93 0.54 6.31
C TYR A 479 18.09 1.91 5.66
N LYS A 480 17.38 2.12 4.55
CA LYS A 480 17.33 3.40 3.83
C LYS A 480 15.93 3.71 3.33
N GLY A 481 15.62 5.00 3.26
CA GLY A 481 14.36 5.49 2.70
C GLY A 481 13.14 5.31 3.61
N LEU A 482 13.30 5.22 4.92
CA LEU A 482 12.19 5.09 5.86
C LEU A 482 11.44 6.43 6.08
N GLU A 483 10.17 6.34 6.44
CA GLU A 483 9.39 7.48 6.92
C GLU A 483 9.77 7.84 8.35
N ILE A 484 10.25 9.06 8.56
CA ILE A 484 10.67 9.53 9.88
C ILE A 484 9.46 9.62 10.82
N GLY A 485 9.62 9.08 12.03
CA GLY A 485 8.60 9.06 13.08
C GLY A 485 7.64 7.89 13.01
N ARG A 486 7.77 7.01 12.00
CA ARG A 486 6.97 5.80 11.86
C ARG A 486 7.59 4.63 12.60
N GLU A 487 6.74 3.76 13.12
CA GLU A 487 7.15 2.51 13.78
C GLU A 487 7.34 1.40 12.75
N TYR A 488 8.48 0.72 12.86
CA TYR A 488 8.83 -0.44 12.05
C TYR A 488 9.21 -1.62 12.91
N THR A 489 9.01 -2.82 12.40
CA THR A 489 9.54 -4.05 13.00
C THR A 489 10.45 -4.73 12.00
N MET A 490 11.72 -4.89 12.39
CA MET A 490 12.69 -5.71 11.68
C MET A 490 12.57 -7.13 12.21
N THR A 491 12.33 -8.09 11.34
CA THR A 491 12.26 -9.52 11.69
C THR A 491 13.29 -10.29 10.90
N GLY A 492 14.10 -11.05 11.58
CA GLY A 492 15.08 -11.93 10.97
C GLY A 492 14.77 -13.41 11.20
N LYS A 493 15.21 -14.27 10.29
CA LYS A 493 15.19 -15.73 10.43
C LYS A 493 16.47 -16.33 9.88
N LEU A 494 16.95 -17.43 10.49
CA LEU A 494 18.11 -18.15 10.01
C LEU A 494 17.69 -19.27 9.04
N VAL A 495 18.40 -19.35 7.92
CA VAL A 495 18.14 -20.31 6.83
C VAL A 495 19.41 -21.12 6.56
N ASP A 496 19.29 -22.39 6.34
CA ASP A 496 20.38 -23.27 5.90
C ASP A 496 20.77 -22.90 4.45
N LYS A 497 22.03 -22.48 4.25
CA LYS A 497 22.54 -22.00 2.96
C LYS A 497 22.39 -23.02 1.82
N VAL A 498 22.49 -24.30 2.13
CA VAL A 498 22.48 -25.39 1.14
C VAL A 498 21.06 -25.82 0.77
N THR A 499 20.18 -25.96 1.76
CA THR A 499 18.81 -26.45 1.54
C THR A 499 17.81 -25.34 1.29
N GLY A 500 18.08 -24.11 1.75
CA GLY A 500 17.13 -23.00 1.73
C GLY A 500 16.00 -23.15 2.76
N GLU A 501 16.09 -24.14 3.65
CA GLU A 501 15.09 -24.36 4.68
C GLU A 501 15.39 -23.51 5.93
N VAL A 502 14.32 -23.05 6.59
CA VAL A 502 14.45 -22.29 7.85
C VAL A 502 14.98 -23.21 8.94
N ILE A 503 15.96 -22.73 9.70
CA ILE A 503 16.51 -23.46 10.85
C ILE A 503 15.46 -23.45 11.97
N THR A 504 15.31 -24.62 12.60
CA THR A 504 14.38 -24.82 13.71
C THR A 504 15.12 -25.30 14.96
N ASP A 505 14.56 -24.97 16.13
CA ASP A 505 14.99 -25.52 17.40
C ASP A 505 14.60 -27.00 17.56
N ALA A 506 14.94 -27.60 18.69
CA ALA A 506 14.64 -28.98 18.98
C ALA A 506 13.12 -29.28 19.10
N GLU A 507 12.33 -28.29 19.38
CA GLU A 507 10.86 -28.34 19.45
C GLU A 507 10.20 -28.12 18.08
N GLY A 508 10.95 -27.76 17.06
CA GLY A 508 10.48 -27.50 15.69
C GLY A 508 10.02 -26.07 15.45
N ASN A 509 10.33 -25.12 16.34
CA ASN A 509 10.06 -23.70 16.13
C ASN A 509 11.18 -23.08 15.29
N GLU A 510 10.82 -22.16 14.40
CA GLU A 510 11.79 -21.42 13.59
C GLU A 510 12.70 -20.53 14.48
N ILE A 511 14.00 -20.49 14.16
CA ILE A 511 14.93 -19.58 14.82
C ILE A 511 14.74 -18.19 14.22
N THR A 512 14.09 -17.32 14.97
CA THR A 512 13.77 -15.94 14.56
C THR A 512 14.21 -14.94 15.61
N ALA A 513 14.48 -13.73 15.17
CA ALA A 513 14.71 -12.59 16.03
C ALA A 513 13.98 -11.36 15.46
N PHE A 514 13.60 -10.41 16.30
CA PHE A 514 12.97 -9.18 15.85
C PHE A 514 13.31 -8.02 16.77
N GLU A 515 13.25 -6.83 16.21
CA GLU A 515 13.35 -5.57 16.95
C GLU A 515 12.34 -4.57 16.39
N THR A 516 11.62 -3.87 17.27
CA THR A 516 10.67 -2.81 16.88
C THR A 516 11.24 -1.46 17.26
N PHE A 517 11.23 -0.53 16.32
CA PHE A 517 11.83 0.79 16.48
C PHE A 517 11.01 1.88 15.77
N ILE A 518 11.19 3.11 16.20
CA ILE A 518 10.69 4.28 15.48
C ILE A 518 11.87 4.86 14.69
N ALA A 519 11.70 5.04 13.38
CA ALA A 519 12.72 5.64 12.55
C ALA A 519 12.95 7.11 12.94
N GLU A 520 14.09 7.42 13.55
CA GLU A 520 14.46 8.80 13.88
C GLU A 520 15.07 9.53 12.69
N GLU A 521 15.66 8.78 11.76
CA GLU A 521 16.23 9.23 10.50
C GLU A 521 15.76 8.31 9.37
N LYS A 522 15.77 8.82 8.14
CA LYS A 522 15.36 8.02 6.96
C LYS A 522 16.31 6.88 6.65
N ASP A 523 17.60 7.02 7.01
CA ASP A 523 18.67 6.05 6.79
C ASP A 523 19.37 5.77 8.11
N GLY A 524 19.60 4.51 8.43
CA GLY A 524 20.24 4.12 9.69
C GLY A 524 20.52 2.63 9.75
N SER A 525 20.73 2.11 10.95
CA SER A 525 20.91 0.67 11.18
C SER A 525 20.30 0.23 12.49
N ILE A 526 19.99 -1.07 12.58
CA ILE A 526 19.50 -1.72 13.77
C ILE A 526 20.09 -3.12 13.86
N ASP A 527 20.39 -3.56 15.09
CA ASP A 527 20.89 -4.91 15.35
C ASP A 527 19.73 -5.81 15.76
N ILE A 528 19.63 -6.98 15.14
CA ILE A 528 18.77 -8.07 15.56
C ILE A 528 19.65 -9.24 16.03
N THR A 529 19.28 -9.85 17.14
CA THR A 529 20.13 -10.85 17.80
C THR A 529 19.41 -12.18 17.86
N PHE A 530 19.99 -13.19 17.21
CA PHE A 530 19.55 -14.57 17.28
C PHE A 530 20.27 -15.28 18.42
N LYS A 531 19.51 -15.92 19.33
CA LYS A 531 20.00 -16.75 20.43
C LYS A 531 19.40 -18.12 20.32
N PHE A 532 20.24 -19.13 20.11
CA PHE A 532 19.76 -20.47 19.80
C PHE A 532 20.79 -21.54 20.14
N ASP A 533 20.37 -22.79 20.19
CA ASP A 533 21.25 -23.96 20.27
C ASP A 533 21.73 -24.34 18.88
N SER A 534 23.01 -24.13 18.60
CA SER A 534 23.66 -24.50 17.34
C SER A 534 24.41 -25.83 17.41
N SER A 535 24.34 -26.57 18.52
CA SER A 535 25.13 -27.81 18.74
C SER A 535 24.92 -28.85 17.64
N ALA A 536 23.70 -28.93 17.09
CA ALA A 536 23.35 -29.84 16.00
C ALA A 536 23.63 -29.27 14.61
N LEU A 537 24.16 -28.05 14.50
CA LEU A 537 24.37 -27.34 13.24
C LEU A 537 25.84 -27.30 12.82
N ALA A 538 26.72 -28.03 13.52
CA ALA A 538 28.13 -28.17 13.12
C ALA A 538 28.24 -28.59 11.63
N GLY A 539 29.12 -27.94 10.89
CA GLY A 539 29.33 -28.13 9.46
C GLY A 539 28.31 -27.41 8.56
N LYS A 540 27.39 -26.58 9.12
CA LYS A 540 26.39 -25.83 8.35
C LYS A 540 26.75 -24.35 8.24
N SER A 541 26.36 -23.74 7.13
CA SER A 541 26.34 -22.31 6.93
C SER A 541 24.92 -21.78 7.05
N LEU A 542 24.73 -20.78 7.88
CA LEU A 542 23.45 -20.13 8.15
C LEU A 542 23.42 -18.79 7.45
N VAL A 543 22.32 -18.48 6.75
CA VAL A 543 22.11 -17.18 6.14
C VAL A 543 20.98 -16.48 6.89
N ALA A 544 21.20 -15.27 7.32
CA ALA A 544 20.17 -14.44 7.91
C ALA A 544 19.30 -13.85 6.80
N PHE A 545 17.98 -13.96 6.90
CA PHE A 545 17.00 -13.35 6.01
C PHE A 545 16.16 -12.37 6.81
N GLU A 546 16.04 -11.15 6.33
CA GLU A 546 15.36 -10.07 7.03
C GLU A 546 14.16 -9.55 6.24
N SER A 547 13.15 -9.19 7.00
CA SER A 547 11.94 -8.54 6.54
C SER A 547 11.64 -7.34 7.41
N LEU A 548 11.44 -6.19 6.79
CA LEU A 548 10.99 -4.96 7.44
C LEU A 548 9.50 -4.80 7.25
N THR A 549 8.79 -4.64 8.36
CA THR A 549 7.34 -4.44 8.34
C THR A 549 6.94 -3.14 9.01
N THR A 550 5.86 -2.53 8.54
CA THR A 550 5.14 -1.45 9.23
C THR A 550 3.64 -1.71 9.11
N GLU A 551 2.87 -1.44 10.18
CA GLU A 551 1.43 -1.78 10.27
C GLU A 551 1.12 -3.24 9.91
N GLY A 552 2.09 -4.15 10.16
CA GLY A 552 1.98 -5.57 9.82
C GLY A 552 2.07 -5.87 8.32
N LYS A 553 2.53 -4.92 7.51
CA LYS A 553 2.80 -5.06 6.09
C LYS A 553 4.30 -5.11 5.84
N GLU A 554 4.75 -6.05 5.02
CA GLU A 554 6.12 -6.12 4.57
C GLU A 554 6.38 -4.99 3.56
N VAL A 555 7.47 -4.24 3.78
CA VAL A 555 7.82 -3.07 2.99
C VAL A 555 9.25 -3.12 2.44
N ALA A 556 10.09 -3.99 2.97
CA ALA A 556 11.38 -4.34 2.41
C ALA A 556 11.80 -5.73 2.89
N VAL A 557 12.53 -6.44 2.05
CA VAL A 557 13.07 -7.77 2.35
C VAL A 557 14.51 -7.88 1.83
N HIS A 558 15.35 -8.56 2.60
CA HIS A 558 16.65 -9.02 2.14
C HIS A 558 16.76 -10.53 2.38
N ALA A 559 16.72 -11.32 1.30
CA ALA A 559 16.65 -12.78 1.35
C ALA A 559 17.45 -13.38 0.19
N ASP A 560 18.79 -13.26 0.27
CA ASP A 560 19.71 -13.78 -0.74
C ASP A 560 20.59 -14.88 -0.14
N LEU A 561 20.33 -16.15 -0.51
CA LEU A 561 21.13 -17.31 -0.08
C LEU A 561 22.61 -17.22 -0.49
N THR A 562 22.94 -16.36 -1.45
CA THR A 562 24.31 -16.23 -1.96
C THR A 562 25.09 -15.09 -1.31
N ASP A 563 24.46 -14.28 -0.47
CA ASP A 563 25.11 -13.16 0.20
C ASP A 563 26.05 -13.66 1.31
N GLU A 564 27.37 -13.52 1.08
CA GLU A 564 28.40 -13.87 2.07
C GLU A 564 28.38 -12.93 3.29
N GLY A 565 27.89 -11.68 3.14
CA GLY A 565 27.70 -10.75 4.25
C GLY A 565 26.64 -11.18 5.25
N GLN A 566 25.67 -11.99 4.81
CA GLN A 566 24.61 -12.57 5.65
C GLN A 566 24.91 -13.99 6.13
N THR A 567 26.04 -14.57 5.67
CA THR A 567 26.38 -15.97 5.95
C THR A 567 27.23 -16.08 7.19
N VAL A 568 26.77 -16.82 8.20
CA VAL A 568 27.55 -17.23 9.38
C VAL A 568 27.81 -18.74 9.32
N ARG A 569 29.07 -19.11 9.44
CA ARG A 569 29.54 -20.49 9.33
C ARG A 569 29.61 -21.13 10.71
N ILE A 570 29.13 -22.36 10.85
CA ILE A 570 29.28 -23.17 12.06
C ILE A 570 30.26 -24.29 11.73
N PRO A 571 31.54 -24.21 12.12
CA PRO A 571 32.52 -25.23 11.81
C PRO A 571 32.20 -26.60 12.41
N GLU A 572 32.64 -27.65 11.74
CA GLU A 572 32.69 -29.02 12.25
C GLU A 572 34.13 -29.48 12.27
N ILE A 573 34.56 -30.09 13.37
CA ILE A 573 35.91 -30.64 13.53
C ILE A 573 35.77 -32.14 13.79
N HIS A 574 36.51 -32.93 13.01
CA HIS A 574 36.65 -34.35 13.16
C HIS A 574 38.10 -34.77 13.01
N THR A 575 38.58 -35.72 13.77
CA THR A 575 40.03 -36.02 13.76
C THR A 575 40.29 -37.55 13.72
N THR A 576 41.50 -37.91 13.34
CA THR A 576 41.99 -39.28 13.32
C THR A 576 43.43 -39.31 13.75
N ALA A 577 43.71 -39.95 14.89
CA ALA A 577 45.05 -40.09 15.43
C ALA A 577 45.70 -41.42 14.98
N THR A 578 46.97 -41.39 14.56
CA THR A 578 47.73 -42.57 14.18
C THR A 578 49.16 -42.49 14.71
N ASP A 579 49.75 -43.65 15.06
CA ASP A 579 51.19 -43.69 15.34
C ASP A 579 51.96 -43.55 14.03
N LYS A 580 52.94 -42.65 13.96
CA LYS A 580 53.72 -42.36 12.76
C LYS A 580 54.51 -43.55 12.18
N VAL A 581 54.87 -44.55 13.03
CA VAL A 581 55.65 -45.73 12.62
C VAL A 581 54.76 -46.84 12.08
N THR A 582 53.68 -47.12 12.84
CA THR A 582 52.72 -48.18 12.44
C THR A 582 51.74 -47.74 11.37
N GLY A 583 51.44 -46.42 11.35
CA GLY A 583 50.46 -45.84 10.44
C GLY A 583 49.02 -46.15 10.82
N ASP A 584 48.77 -46.58 12.02
CA ASP A 584 47.44 -46.93 12.55
C ASP A 584 47.36 -46.61 14.06
N HIS A 585 46.36 -47.17 14.73
CA HIS A 585 46.07 -46.92 16.18
C HIS A 585 46.91 -47.69 17.18
N ASP A 586 47.91 -48.55 16.69
CA ASP A 586 48.84 -49.25 17.58
C ASP A 586 50.08 -48.39 17.83
N GLY A 587 50.17 -47.81 18.98
CA GLY A 587 51.25 -46.97 19.43
C GLY A 587 52.54 -47.74 19.72
N VAL A 588 53.66 -47.18 19.29
CA VAL A 588 54.98 -47.73 19.55
C VAL A 588 55.46 -47.36 20.94
N VAL A 589 55.75 -48.32 21.80
CA VAL A 589 56.36 -48.11 23.12
C VAL A 589 57.82 -47.86 23.03
N ALA A 590 58.25 -46.60 23.05
CA ALA A 590 59.63 -46.19 22.82
C ALA A 590 59.93 -44.88 23.61
N LYS A 591 61.27 -44.57 23.72
CA LYS A 591 61.71 -43.30 24.31
C LYS A 591 61.38 -42.06 23.46
N GLU A 592 61.04 -42.25 22.24
CA GLU A 592 60.62 -41.22 21.32
C GLU A 592 59.61 -41.85 20.38
N THR A 593 58.38 -41.50 20.45
CA THR A 593 57.29 -41.86 19.54
C THR A 593 56.60 -40.59 19.02
N THR A 594 55.98 -40.66 17.88
CA THR A 594 55.20 -39.54 17.31
C THR A 594 53.81 -40.02 16.92
N VAL A 595 52.83 -39.41 17.49
CA VAL A 595 51.46 -39.50 17.06
C VAL A 595 51.18 -38.39 16.03
N LEU A 596 50.62 -38.78 14.90
CA LEU A 596 50.05 -37.93 13.90
C LEU A 596 48.56 -37.88 14.12
N ASP A 597 48.06 -36.65 14.34
CA ASP A 597 46.62 -36.45 14.40
C ASP A 597 46.20 -35.61 13.21
N GLU A 598 45.43 -36.18 12.32
CA GLU A 598 44.85 -35.48 11.17
C GLU A 598 43.52 -34.88 11.54
N VAL A 599 43.50 -33.56 11.68
CA VAL A 599 42.34 -32.75 12.04
C VAL A 599 41.62 -32.34 10.76
N PHE A 600 40.48 -32.93 10.46
CA PHE A 600 39.60 -32.54 9.39
C PHE A 600 38.71 -31.41 9.86
N TYR A 601 38.59 -30.39 9.05
CA TYR A 601 37.71 -29.26 9.32
C TYR A 601 36.71 -29.09 8.16
N LYS A 602 35.49 -28.65 8.48
CA LYS A 602 34.49 -28.23 7.52
C LYS A 602 34.00 -26.82 7.84
N ASN A 603 33.65 -26.10 6.78
CA ASN A 603 32.96 -24.83 6.86
C ASN A 603 33.80 -23.72 7.50
N LEU A 604 35.12 -23.72 7.31
CA LEU A 604 35.98 -22.59 7.64
C LEU A 604 35.88 -21.49 6.58
N ILE A 605 36.24 -20.26 6.94
CA ILE A 605 36.31 -19.16 5.97
C ILE A 605 37.64 -19.25 5.20
N PRO A 606 37.65 -19.43 3.89
CA PRO A 606 38.88 -19.47 3.10
C PRO A 606 39.69 -18.19 3.20
N GLY A 607 41.03 -18.31 3.22
CA GLY A 607 41.95 -17.18 3.34
C GLY A 607 42.14 -16.64 4.73
N LYS A 608 41.44 -17.15 5.74
CA LYS A 608 41.63 -16.79 7.16
C LYS A 608 42.63 -17.71 7.84
N GLU A 609 43.30 -17.20 8.85
CA GLU A 609 44.28 -17.91 9.67
C GLU A 609 43.65 -18.54 10.89
N TYR A 610 43.92 -19.81 11.12
CA TYR A 610 43.40 -20.59 12.25
C TYR A 610 44.56 -21.26 13.02
N THR A 611 44.32 -21.53 14.28
CA THR A 611 45.27 -22.28 15.11
C THR A 611 44.58 -23.54 15.66
N VAL A 612 45.17 -24.70 15.37
CA VAL A 612 44.75 -25.95 15.98
C VAL A 612 45.65 -26.22 17.17
N LYS A 613 45.05 -26.51 18.31
CA LYS A 613 45.70 -26.93 19.52
C LYS A 613 45.25 -28.35 19.85
N GLY A 614 46.23 -29.23 20.08
CA GLY A 614 45.92 -30.58 20.45
C GLY A 614 46.51 -30.93 21.81
N THR A 615 45.84 -31.80 22.57
CA THR A 615 46.29 -32.32 23.87
C THR A 615 46.03 -33.81 23.95
N LEU A 616 47.06 -34.59 24.24
CA LEU A 616 46.89 -36.03 24.45
C LEU A 616 46.36 -36.31 25.86
N MET A 617 45.28 -37.07 25.95
CA MET A 617 44.58 -37.47 27.16
C MET A 617 44.87 -38.96 27.47
N VAL A 618 44.99 -39.34 28.73
CA VAL A 618 45.06 -40.74 29.17
C VAL A 618 43.60 -41.27 29.28
N LYS A 619 43.20 -42.19 28.41
CA LYS A 619 41.80 -42.67 28.31
C LYS A 619 41.28 -43.19 29.66
N GLU A 620 42.10 -43.95 30.43
CA GLU A 620 41.68 -44.58 31.68
C GLU A 620 41.39 -43.60 32.78
N THR A 621 41.98 -42.39 32.72
CA THR A 621 41.85 -41.37 33.82
C THR A 621 41.06 -40.18 33.38
N GLY A 622 41.02 -39.86 32.10
CA GLY A 622 40.48 -38.61 31.55
C GLY A 622 41.32 -37.38 31.88
N GLU A 623 42.57 -37.60 32.28
CA GLU A 623 43.49 -36.52 32.60
C GLU A 623 44.51 -36.30 31.48
N PRO A 624 45.03 -35.10 31.26
CA PRO A 624 46.06 -34.85 30.25
C PRO A 624 47.30 -35.77 30.48
N LEU A 625 47.83 -36.30 29.39
CA LEU A 625 49.07 -37.04 29.41
C LEU A 625 50.22 -36.13 29.80
N THR A 626 50.89 -36.45 30.90
CA THR A 626 52.06 -35.70 31.37
C THR A 626 53.33 -36.53 31.29
N ILE A 627 54.36 -36.02 30.63
CA ILE A 627 55.71 -36.59 30.58
C ILE A 627 56.68 -35.59 31.25
N ASP A 628 57.45 -36.05 32.25
CA ASP A 628 58.32 -35.21 33.03
C ASP A 628 57.62 -33.98 33.68
N GLY A 629 56.33 -34.12 33.98
CA GLY A 629 55.55 -33.06 34.63
C GLY A 629 55.07 -31.99 33.67
N LYS A 630 55.13 -32.20 32.36
CA LYS A 630 54.59 -31.34 31.31
C LYS A 630 53.54 -32.08 30.53
N GLU A 631 52.44 -31.42 30.20
CA GLU A 631 51.41 -31.97 29.32
C GLU A 631 51.97 -32.17 27.91
N VAL A 632 51.53 -33.19 27.23
CA VAL A 632 51.88 -33.47 25.86
C VAL A 632 50.86 -32.75 24.96
N THR A 633 51.27 -31.64 24.40
CA THR A 633 50.45 -30.79 23.55
C THR A 633 51.16 -30.51 22.24
N ALA A 634 50.37 -30.19 21.21
CA ALA A 634 50.86 -29.69 19.91
C ALA A 634 50.02 -28.51 19.49
N GLU A 635 50.59 -27.60 18.75
CA GLU A 635 49.84 -26.52 18.09
C GLU A 635 50.34 -26.28 16.69
N LYS A 636 49.47 -25.85 15.81
CA LYS A 636 49.81 -25.49 14.45
C LYS A 636 48.88 -24.43 13.92
N THR A 637 49.47 -23.34 13.44
CA THR A 637 48.73 -22.28 12.74
C THR A 637 48.76 -22.54 11.21
N PHE A 638 47.64 -22.34 10.57
CA PHE A 638 47.48 -22.54 9.11
C PHE A 638 46.47 -21.54 8.53
N THR A 639 46.53 -21.35 7.23
CA THR A 639 45.51 -20.62 6.49
C THR A 639 44.62 -21.64 5.78
N ALA A 640 43.30 -21.59 5.98
CA ALA A 640 42.38 -22.43 5.25
C ALA A 640 42.37 -22.00 3.77
N GLU A 641 42.71 -22.89 2.86
CA GLU A 641 42.64 -22.59 1.41
C GLU A 641 41.25 -22.79 0.85
N GLU A 642 40.54 -23.77 1.39
CA GLU A 642 39.17 -24.15 1.06
C GLU A 642 38.32 -24.18 2.33
N GLU A 643 36.99 -24.25 2.16
CA GLU A 643 36.04 -24.35 3.30
C GLU A 643 36.24 -25.63 4.09
N ASP A 644 36.55 -26.74 3.42
CA ASP A 644 36.77 -28.07 3.96
C ASP A 644 38.21 -28.49 3.67
N GLY A 645 38.84 -29.13 4.65
CA GLY A 645 40.21 -29.60 4.49
C GLY A 645 40.73 -30.35 5.69
N SER A 646 42.04 -30.55 5.78
CA SER A 646 42.68 -31.16 6.95
C SER A 646 44.02 -30.52 7.26
N ILE A 647 44.45 -30.69 8.48
CA ILE A 647 45.75 -30.28 9.01
C ILE A 647 46.27 -31.35 9.96
N VAL A 648 47.57 -31.68 9.89
CA VAL A 648 48.21 -32.68 10.73
C VAL A 648 48.93 -32.01 11.86
N LEU A 649 48.61 -32.42 13.11
CA LEU A 649 49.39 -32.17 14.32
C LEU A 649 50.36 -33.31 14.57
N GLU A 650 51.50 -33.02 15.11
CA GLU A 650 52.51 -34.02 15.49
C GLU A 650 52.82 -33.92 16.98
N PHE A 651 52.57 -35.00 17.74
CA PHE A 651 52.90 -35.14 19.12
C PHE A 651 54.10 -36.05 19.25
N THR A 652 55.25 -35.55 19.71
CA THR A 652 56.46 -36.34 19.93
C THR A 652 56.81 -36.37 21.42
N PHE A 653 56.87 -37.59 21.96
CA PHE A 653 57.02 -37.79 23.39
C PHE A 653 57.66 -39.14 23.73
N ASP A 654 57.98 -39.39 25.00
CA ASP A 654 58.44 -40.70 25.55
C ASP A 654 57.24 -41.54 25.99
N SER A 655 56.90 -42.60 25.25
CA SER A 655 55.79 -43.52 25.53
C SER A 655 56.20 -44.73 26.37
N SER A 656 57.47 -44.80 26.87
CA SER A 656 57.96 -46.00 27.56
C SER A 656 57.14 -46.39 28.81
N ALA A 657 56.44 -45.42 29.39
CA ALA A 657 55.56 -45.61 30.58
C ALA A 657 54.09 -45.93 30.19
N LEU A 658 53.76 -45.96 28.90
CA LEU A 658 52.37 -46.12 28.43
C LEU A 658 51.99 -47.56 28.08
N ALA A 659 52.92 -48.50 28.18
CA ALA A 659 52.61 -49.92 27.89
C ALA A 659 51.38 -50.43 28.68
N GLY A 660 50.36 -50.93 27.98
CA GLY A 660 49.08 -51.34 28.50
C GLY A 660 48.10 -50.19 28.77
N LYS A 661 48.32 -48.99 28.22
CA LYS A 661 47.45 -47.82 28.31
C LYS A 661 46.98 -47.34 26.96
N HIS A 662 45.93 -46.51 26.98
CA HIS A 662 45.38 -45.86 25.81
C HIS A 662 45.46 -44.37 25.98
N ILE A 663 45.75 -43.69 24.92
CA ILE A 663 45.64 -42.21 24.87
C ILE A 663 44.62 -41.80 23.82
N VAL A 664 43.98 -40.63 24.00
CA VAL A 664 43.04 -40.04 23.07
C VAL A 664 43.51 -38.63 22.77
N ALA A 665 43.50 -38.28 21.52
CA ALA A 665 43.83 -36.89 21.14
C ALA A 665 42.56 -36.03 21.28
N PHE A 666 42.70 -34.84 21.86
CA PHE A 666 41.66 -33.80 21.96
C PHE A 666 42.14 -32.58 21.24
N GLU A 667 41.28 -32.01 20.37
CA GLU A 667 41.62 -30.87 19.53
C GLU A 667 40.68 -29.73 19.78
N ASP A 668 41.22 -28.52 19.71
CA ASP A 668 40.48 -27.26 19.66
C ASP A 668 41.01 -26.41 18.51
N VAL A 669 40.09 -25.94 17.67
CA VAL A 669 40.41 -25.04 16.58
C VAL A 669 40.00 -23.64 16.97
N GLU A 670 40.95 -22.74 16.92
CA GLU A 670 40.78 -21.34 17.30
C GLU A 670 40.82 -20.43 16.07
N TYR A 671 39.96 -19.42 16.07
CA TYR A 671 40.00 -18.25 15.20
C TYR A 671 40.16 -16.99 16.02
N LYS A 672 41.16 -16.15 15.72
CA LYS A 672 41.52 -14.97 16.53
C LYS A 672 41.74 -15.26 18.03
N GLY A 673 42.09 -16.49 18.41
CA GLY A 673 42.26 -16.93 19.77
C GLY A 673 40.97 -17.34 20.49
N ILE A 674 39.85 -17.48 19.73
CA ILE A 674 38.57 -17.91 20.22
C ILE A 674 38.31 -19.32 19.66
N SER A 675 37.93 -20.27 20.49
CA SER A 675 37.54 -21.61 20.07
C SER A 675 36.29 -21.56 19.20
N ILE A 676 36.41 -22.10 18.00
CA ILE A 676 35.33 -22.17 17.02
C ILE A 676 34.84 -23.59 16.78
N GLY A 677 35.55 -24.60 17.31
CA GLY A 677 35.17 -26.00 17.20
C GLY A 677 36.18 -26.86 17.96
N SER A 678 35.73 -27.90 18.61
CA SER A 678 36.57 -28.85 19.30
C SER A 678 36.10 -30.27 19.07
N HIS A 679 37.06 -31.22 19.21
CA HIS A 679 36.75 -32.62 19.28
C HIS A 679 37.33 -33.20 20.54
N GLU A 680 36.49 -33.52 21.52
CA GLU A 680 36.88 -33.91 22.88
C GLU A 680 36.04 -35.11 23.34
N ASP A 681 36.16 -36.27 22.66
CA ASP A 681 35.44 -37.48 23.02
C ASP A 681 36.44 -38.58 23.47
N LEU A 682 36.47 -38.91 24.79
CA LEU A 682 37.29 -39.96 25.33
C LEU A 682 36.99 -41.36 24.83
N GLU A 683 35.79 -41.57 24.26
CA GLU A 683 35.36 -42.87 23.76
C GLU A 683 35.54 -42.99 22.24
N ASP A 684 36.07 -41.98 21.59
CA ASP A 684 36.34 -41.99 20.15
C ASP A 684 37.46 -42.98 19.83
N GLU A 685 37.11 -44.07 19.05
CA GLU A 685 38.06 -45.08 18.64
C GLU A 685 39.07 -44.59 17.59
N ASP A 686 38.65 -43.65 16.73
CA ASP A 686 39.50 -43.06 15.67
C ASP A 686 40.54 -42.10 16.23
N GLN A 687 40.34 -41.58 17.46
CA GLN A 687 41.29 -40.76 18.16
C GLN A 687 42.15 -41.54 19.19
N THR A 688 41.81 -42.80 19.40
CA THR A 688 42.45 -43.62 20.45
C THR A 688 43.69 -44.34 19.93
N ILE A 689 44.85 -44.07 20.54
CA ILE A 689 46.08 -44.82 20.31
C ILE A 689 46.28 -45.78 21.44
N SER A 690 46.37 -47.06 21.13
CA SER A 690 46.64 -48.13 22.06
C SER A 690 48.12 -48.41 22.17
N TYR A 691 48.70 -48.33 23.36
CA TYR A 691 50.10 -48.76 23.62
C TYR A 691 50.12 -50.17 24.20
N PRO A 692 50.29 -51.21 23.35
CA PRO A 692 50.22 -52.57 23.80
C PRO A 692 51.33 -52.92 24.84
N SER A 693 51.05 -53.83 25.70
CA SER A 693 52.05 -54.44 26.55
C SER A 693 52.15 -55.95 26.29
N ILE A 694 53.32 -56.52 26.44
CA ILE A 694 53.54 -57.96 26.43
C ILE A 694 54.23 -58.37 27.73
N HIS A 695 53.81 -59.47 28.32
CA HIS A 695 54.41 -60.14 29.44
C HIS A 695 54.51 -61.62 29.12
N THR A 696 55.59 -62.21 29.43
CA THR A 696 55.88 -63.57 29.00
C THR A 696 56.26 -64.56 30.10
N THR A 697 55.96 -65.80 29.86
CA THR A 697 56.31 -66.90 30.81
C THR A 697 56.88 -68.03 30.06
N ALA A 698 58.20 -68.22 30.24
CA ALA A 698 58.98 -69.28 29.57
C ALA A 698 58.99 -70.55 30.41
N THR A 699 58.68 -71.69 29.76
CA THR A 699 58.66 -73.01 30.43
C THR A 699 59.18 -74.11 29.50
N ASP A 700 59.70 -75.16 30.04
CA ASP A 700 59.99 -76.40 29.32
C ASP A 700 58.69 -77.07 28.88
N GLN A 701 58.53 -77.38 27.57
CA GLN A 701 57.27 -77.90 27.04
C GLN A 701 56.84 -79.16 27.65
N ALA A 702 57.77 -80.06 27.95
CA ALA A 702 57.49 -81.43 28.44
C ALA A 702 57.12 -81.46 29.94
N SER A 703 57.66 -80.60 30.75
CA SER A 703 57.47 -80.56 32.19
C SER A 703 56.61 -79.43 32.71
N GLY A 704 56.42 -78.40 31.90
CA GLY A 704 55.79 -77.14 32.31
C GLY A 704 56.56 -76.36 33.42
N SER A 705 57.82 -76.75 33.61
CA SER A 705 58.64 -76.10 34.74
C SER A 705 59.66 -75.09 34.19
N LYS A 706 60.26 -74.35 35.08
CA LYS A 706 61.36 -73.37 34.78
C LYS A 706 62.70 -74.09 34.61
N THR A 707 62.79 -75.42 34.80
CA THR A 707 63.94 -76.27 34.57
C THR A 707 63.82 -77.02 33.28
N MET A 708 64.70 -76.79 32.31
CA MET A 708 64.70 -77.40 30.95
C MET A 708 65.13 -78.92 31.04
N ALA A 709 64.54 -79.72 30.25
CA ALA A 709 65.08 -81.08 30.03
C ALA A 709 66.45 -80.99 29.32
N LEU A 710 67.35 -82.07 29.54
CA LEU A 710 68.61 -82.11 28.77
C LEU A 710 68.39 -82.99 27.56
N GLY A 711 68.77 -82.49 26.42
CA GLY A 711 68.65 -83.24 25.13
C GLY A 711 69.05 -82.42 23.94
N SER A 712 69.35 -83.12 22.78
CA SER A 712 69.74 -82.42 21.55
C SER A 712 68.58 -81.73 20.83
N SER A 713 67.39 -81.92 21.30
CA SER A 713 66.18 -81.24 20.74
C SER A 713 65.14 -81.05 21.80
N VAL A 714 65.24 -80.01 22.63
CA VAL A 714 64.31 -79.69 23.71
C VAL A 714 63.51 -78.46 23.31
N THR A 715 62.24 -78.51 23.65
CA THR A 715 61.39 -77.34 23.29
C THR A 715 61.06 -76.54 24.53
N LEU A 716 61.36 -75.26 24.41
CA LEU A 716 60.91 -74.23 25.33
C LEU A 716 59.66 -73.62 24.76
N VAL A 717 58.64 -73.46 25.52
CA VAL A 717 57.43 -72.68 25.16
C VAL A 717 57.42 -71.45 26.02
N ASP A 718 57.38 -70.31 25.30
CA ASP A 718 57.13 -69.06 25.96
C ASP A 718 55.72 -68.60 25.67
N THR A 719 54.95 -68.40 26.72
CA THR A 719 53.59 -67.91 26.67
C THR A 719 53.62 -66.41 26.79
N VAL A 720 53.33 -65.71 25.69
CA VAL A 720 53.26 -64.28 25.58
C VAL A 720 51.83 -63.85 25.84
N THR A 721 51.58 -63.22 26.97
CA THR A 721 50.34 -62.55 27.33
C THR A 721 50.45 -61.11 26.83
N TYR A 722 49.44 -60.67 26.11
CA TYR A 722 49.35 -59.33 25.57
C TYR A 722 48.16 -58.55 26.09
N THR A 723 48.25 -57.24 26.20
CA THR A 723 47.12 -56.34 26.45
C THR A 723 47.11 -55.20 25.46
N GLY A 724 45.93 -54.64 25.12
CA GLY A 724 45.77 -53.49 24.29
C GLY A 724 46.02 -53.71 22.80
N LEU A 725 45.90 -54.95 22.27
CA LEU A 725 46.02 -55.21 20.86
C LEU A 725 44.71 -54.93 20.10
N THR A 726 44.84 -54.49 18.86
CA THR A 726 43.68 -54.25 17.98
C THR A 726 43.09 -55.60 17.57
N VAL A 727 41.82 -55.80 17.90
CA VAL A 727 41.07 -57.03 17.58
C VAL A 727 41.01 -57.26 16.05
N GLY A 728 41.30 -58.47 15.64
CA GLY A 728 41.30 -58.83 14.21
C GLY A 728 42.58 -58.49 13.45
N LYS A 729 43.54 -57.78 14.06
CA LYS A 729 44.83 -57.42 13.45
C LYS A 729 45.83 -58.57 13.69
N THR A 730 46.70 -58.77 12.72
CA THR A 730 47.71 -59.80 12.77
C THR A 730 49.07 -59.24 13.22
N TYR A 731 49.70 -59.89 14.17
CA TYR A 731 50.96 -59.50 14.77
C TYR A 731 52.01 -60.64 14.65
N VAL A 732 53.28 -60.24 14.80
CA VAL A 732 54.39 -61.16 14.82
C VAL A 732 55.16 -61.01 16.13
N VAL A 733 55.22 -62.01 16.97
CA VAL A 733 56.11 -62.05 18.12
C VAL A 733 57.38 -62.72 17.75
N LYS A 734 58.51 -62.04 17.94
CA LYS A 734 59.87 -62.63 17.74
C LYS A 734 60.54 -62.76 19.07
N GLY A 735 60.93 -63.98 19.38
CA GLY A 735 61.65 -64.32 20.60
C GLY A 735 63.12 -64.62 20.37
N THR A 736 63.92 -64.24 21.36
CA THR A 736 65.39 -64.50 21.34
C THR A 736 65.82 -65.02 22.71
N ILE A 737 66.54 -66.15 22.78
CA ILE A 737 67.04 -66.68 24.02
C ILE A 737 68.40 -66.04 24.37
N MET A 738 68.49 -65.47 25.56
CA MET A 738 69.63 -64.82 26.10
C MET A 738 70.29 -65.68 27.19
N ASP A 739 71.62 -65.68 27.28
CA ASP A 739 72.36 -66.19 28.44
C ASP A 739 72.36 -65.12 29.54
N LYS A 740 71.71 -65.39 30.67
CA LYS A 740 71.51 -64.43 31.73
C LYS A 740 72.86 -63.89 32.32
N ALA A 741 73.89 -64.72 32.32
CA ALA A 741 75.22 -64.36 32.90
C ALA A 741 76.01 -63.38 31.99
N SER A 742 75.90 -63.52 30.67
CA SER A 742 76.61 -62.72 29.71
C SER A 742 75.78 -61.58 29.13
N GLY A 743 74.45 -61.66 29.22
CA GLY A 743 73.54 -60.73 28.60
C GLY A 743 73.57 -60.86 27.05
N GLN A 744 74.19 -61.89 26.51
CA GLN A 744 74.31 -62.12 25.05
C GLN A 744 73.33 -63.18 24.53
N SER A 745 72.90 -63.00 23.35
CA SER A 745 72.03 -64.04 22.69
C SER A 745 72.83 -65.34 22.49
N ILE A 746 72.16 -66.47 22.75
CA ILE A 746 72.76 -67.78 22.46
C ILE A 746 72.56 -68.20 21.00
N GLY A 747 72.00 -67.30 20.15
CA GLY A 747 71.76 -67.53 18.71
C GLY A 747 70.50 -68.33 18.40
N VAL A 748 69.63 -68.57 19.39
CA VAL A 748 68.37 -69.25 19.24
C VAL A 748 67.24 -68.19 19.17
N THR A 749 66.52 -68.15 18.07
CA THR A 749 65.37 -67.32 17.83
C THR A 749 64.20 -68.10 17.36
N ALA A 750 63.01 -67.64 17.59
CA ALA A 750 61.77 -68.16 17.08
C ALA A 750 60.78 -67.02 16.85
N GLU A 751 59.77 -67.26 16.03
CA GLU A 751 58.73 -66.27 15.80
C GLU A 751 57.37 -66.94 15.67
N THR A 752 56.31 -66.30 16.07
CA THR A 752 54.93 -66.74 15.93
C THR A 752 54.11 -65.55 15.35
N THR A 753 53.35 -65.86 14.26
CA THR A 753 52.36 -64.94 13.72
C THR A 753 51.01 -65.35 14.22
N PHE A 754 50.25 -64.38 14.76
CA PHE A 754 48.92 -64.64 15.30
C PHE A 754 47.98 -63.45 15.00
N THR A 755 46.70 -63.72 15.01
CA THR A 755 45.68 -62.66 14.95
C THR A 755 45.10 -62.49 16.34
N ALA A 756 45.00 -61.21 16.80
CA ALA A 756 44.40 -60.91 18.09
C ALA A 756 42.88 -61.14 18.05
N GLU A 757 42.38 -62.11 18.78
CA GLU A 757 40.93 -62.41 18.86
C GLU A 757 40.20 -61.55 19.89
N ALA A 758 40.96 -60.91 20.79
CA ALA A 758 40.52 -59.95 21.80
C ALA A 758 41.63 -58.93 22.04
N THR A 759 41.30 -57.77 22.66
CA THR A 759 42.28 -56.77 23.07
C THR A 759 43.34 -57.32 24.00
N ASP A 760 42.95 -58.23 24.86
CA ASP A 760 43.81 -58.91 25.85
C ASP A 760 43.77 -60.44 25.59
N GLY A 761 44.92 -61.04 25.57
CA GLY A 761 44.95 -62.49 25.23
C GLY A 761 46.38 -63.08 25.42
N SER A 762 46.62 -64.21 24.80
CA SER A 762 47.94 -64.83 24.78
C SER A 762 48.22 -65.60 23.52
N THR A 763 49.49 -65.69 23.17
CA THR A 763 50.04 -66.55 22.10
C THR A 763 51.26 -67.27 22.64
N THR A 764 51.84 -68.19 21.87
CA THR A 764 53.05 -68.92 22.31
C THR A 764 54.14 -68.80 21.25
N VAL A 765 55.34 -68.58 21.72
CA VAL A 765 56.55 -68.74 20.90
C VAL A 765 57.29 -70.03 21.33
N THR A 766 57.61 -70.81 20.32
CA THR A 766 58.19 -72.08 20.63
C THR A 766 59.61 -72.20 20.08
N PHE A 767 60.56 -72.47 21.00
CA PHE A 767 61.97 -72.61 20.64
C PHE A 767 62.39 -74.06 20.76
N THR A 768 63.00 -74.64 19.72
CA THR A 768 63.55 -76.03 19.82
C THR A 768 65.04 -75.92 19.58
N PHE A 769 65.84 -76.34 20.60
CA PHE A 769 67.28 -76.19 20.57
C PHE A 769 67.99 -77.27 21.41
N ASP A 770 69.31 -77.37 21.24
CA ASP A 770 70.17 -78.31 21.99
C ASP A 770 70.59 -77.75 23.36
N THR A 771 69.98 -78.31 24.39
CA THR A 771 70.23 -77.89 25.80
C THR A 771 71.45 -78.63 26.38
N SER A 772 71.94 -79.75 25.75
CA SER A 772 73.06 -80.48 26.28
C SER A 772 74.39 -79.71 26.26
N VAL A 773 74.51 -78.74 25.35
CA VAL A 773 75.70 -77.83 25.25
C VAL A 773 75.58 -76.61 26.14
N LEU A 774 74.46 -76.44 26.86
CA LEU A 774 74.14 -75.27 27.72
C LEU A 774 73.98 -75.62 29.22
N GLN A 775 74.46 -76.77 29.55
CA GLN A 775 74.41 -77.30 30.96
C GLN A 775 74.91 -76.27 32.01
N GLY A 776 74.11 -76.07 33.05
CA GLY A 776 74.40 -75.11 34.13
C GLY A 776 74.19 -73.63 33.81
N LYS A 777 73.63 -73.32 32.57
CA LYS A 777 73.26 -71.97 32.19
C LYS A 777 71.84 -71.59 32.65
N THR A 778 71.67 -70.36 32.93
CA THR A 778 70.38 -69.71 33.21
C THR A 778 70.10 -68.96 31.94
N LEU A 779 68.93 -69.16 31.27
CA LEU A 779 68.54 -68.54 30.05
C LEU A 779 67.35 -67.60 30.32
N VAL A 780 67.25 -66.50 29.63
CA VAL A 780 66.12 -65.57 29.70
C VAL A 780 65.58 -65.40 28.29
N VAL A 781 64.32 -65.45 28.06
CA VAL A 781 63.73 -65.23 26.75
C VAL A 781 63.29 -63.78 26.63
N PHE A 782 63.69 -63.14 25.57
CA PHE A 782 63.30 -61.78 25.20
C PHE A 782 62.35 -61.80 24.05
N GLU A 783 61.15 -61.14 24.16
CA GLU A 783 60.17 -61.07 23.10
C GLU A 783 60.00 -59.61 22.65
N THR A 784 59.78 -59.51 21.36
CA THR A 784 59.39 -58.26 20.72
C THR A 784 58.21 -58.50 19.85
N LEU A 785 57.17 -57.67 20.00
CA LEU A 785 55.98 -57.64 19.19
C LEU A 785 56.17 -56.70 18.03
N TYR A 786 55.83 -57.18 16.84
CA TYR A 786 55.88 -56.45 15.56
C TYR A 786 54.50 -56.45 14.89
N ASP A 787 54.23 -55.41 14.13
CA ASP A 787 53.17 -55.44 13.11
C ASP A 787 53.59 -56.38 11.93
N THR A 788 52.71 -56.58 10.96
CA THR A 788 52.97 -57.34 9.77
C THR A 788 53.96 -56.66 8.79
N ASN A 789 54.20 -55.35 8.93
CA ASN A 789 55.18 -54.60 8.13
C ASN A 789 56.60 -54.70 8.70
N GLY A 790 56.72 -55.24 9.90
CA GLY A 790 57.97 -55.42 10.59
C GLY A 790 58.36 -54.25 11.50
N ASN A 791 57.41 -53.38 11.78
CA ASN A 791 57.61 -52.28 12.74
C ASN A 791 57.51 -52.87 14.17
N GLN A 792 58.47 -52.54 15.04
CA GLN A 792 58.47 -52.90 16.44
C GLN A 792 57.44 -52.07 17.20
N ILE A 793 56.55 -52.76 17.91
CA ILE A 793 55.48 -52.13 18.71
C ILE A 793 55.96 -52.05 20.17
N VAL A 794 56.25 -53.20 20.75
CA VAL A 794 56.72 -53.28 22.17
C VAL A 794 57.65 -54.46 22.37
N ALA A 795 58.55 -54.32 23.31
CA ALA A 795 59.49 -55.39 23.67
C ALA A 795 59.42 -55.70 25.18
N HIS A 796 59.53 -56.98 25.50
CA HIS A 796 59.73 -57.47 26.85
C HIS A 796 61.13 -58.08 26.91
N SER A 797 62.10 -57.35 27.48
CA SER A 797 63.53 -57.71 27.44
C SER A 797 64.25 -57.39 28.72
N ASP A 798 63.74 -57.95 29.81
CA ASP A 798 64.35 -57.82 31.13
C ASP A 798 65.18 -59.08 31.52
N LEU A 799 66.50 -58.94 31.59
CA LEU A 799 67.37 -60.04 32.01
C LEU A 799 67.13 -60.57 33.38
N ASN A 800 66.43 -59.78 34.28
CA ASN A 800 66.12 -60.14 35.64
C ASN A 800 64.74 -60.71 35.84
N ASP A 801 63.91 -60.75 34.79
CA ASP A 801 62.55 -61.30 34.84
C ASP A 801 62.61 -62.81 35.17
N GLU A 802 62.02 -63.21 36.31
CA GLU A 802 61.97 -64.58 36.79
C GLU A 802 61.00 -65.42 35.96
N ASP A 803 59.93 -64.81 35.43
CA ASP A 803 58.95 -65.49 34.58
C ASP A 803 59.50 -65.77 33.17
N GLN A 804 60.48 -65.06 32.69
CA GLN A 804 61.16 -65.27 31.43
C GLN A 804 62.40 -66.22 31.63
N THR A 805 62.77 -66.50 32.86
CA THR A 805 63.98 -67.21 33.21
C THR A 805 63.73 -68.73 33.30
N VAL A 806 64.56 -69.53 32.58
CA VAL A 806 64.65 -70.99 32.68
C VAL A 806 66.07 -71.37 32.93
N THR A 807 66.24 -72.51 33.65
CA THR A 807 67.56 -73.10 34.02
C THR A 807 67.80 -74.40 33.26
N VAL A 808 68.98 -74.58 32.73
CA VAL A 808 69.43 -75.84 32.14
C VAL A 808 70.18 -76.63 33.23
N PRO A 809 69.71 -77.75 33.67
CA PRO A 809 70.35 -78.49 34.75
C PRO A 809 71.69 -79.05 34.31
N VAL A 810 72.60 -79.33 35.29
CA VAL A 810 73.89 -80.05 35.08
C VAL A 810 73.50 -81.51 35.16
N GLN A 811 73.97 -82.35 34.24
CA GLN A 811 73.75 -83.74 34.30
C GLN A 811 74.39 -84.30 35.54
N PRO A 812 73.65 -84.97 36.46
CA PRO A 812 74.29 -85.58 37.62
C PRO A 812 75.14 -86.78 37.18
N GLU A 813 76.36 -86.82 37.65
CA GLU A 813 77.18 -88.00 37.58
C GLU A 813 76.35 -89.15 38.28
N ASN A 814 76.15 -90.28 37.64
CA ASN A 814 75.41 -91.35 38.17
C ASN A 814 75.97 -92.03 39.44
N PRO A 815 75.26 -92.21 40.53
CA PRO A 815 75.37 -93.30 41.38
C PRO A 815 74.20 -94.37 41.20
N PRO A 816 74.43 -95.60 41.68
CA PRO A 816 73.76 -96.81 41.14
C PRO A 816 72.27 -97.07 41.66
N VAL A 817 71.61 -97.75 40.88
CA VAL A 817 70.25 -98.29 41.01
C VAL A 817 69.89 -98.93 42.37
N ILE A 818 68.71 -98.56 42.98
CA ILE A 818 67.91 -99.47 43.84
C ILE A 818 66.42 -99.27 43.47
N THR A 819 65.76 -100.44 43.22
CA THR A 819 64.35 -100.68 42.83
C THR A 819 63.41 -100.55 44.08
N GLY A 820 62.15 -100.23 43.81
CA GLY A 820 61.02 -100.52 44.69
C GLY A 820 59.93 -99.40 44.61
N ASP A 821 58.97 -99.59 44.04
CA ASP A 821 57.56 -100.05 44.07
C ASP A 821 56.54 -99.20 44.86
N ASP A 822 55.44 -99.09 44.26
CA ASP A 822 54.05 -98.90 44.69
C ASP A 822 53.36 -97.56 44.99
N SER A 823 52.46 -97.36 44.22
CA SER A 823 51.00 -97.20 44.41
C SER A 823 50.41 -95.72 44.58
N THR A 824 49.64 -95.51 43.67
CA THR A 824 48.20 -95.32 43.48
C THR A 824 47.68 -93.87 43.33
N PRO A 825 46.70 -93.73 42.53
CA PRO A 825 46.23 -92.43 42.05
C PRO A 825 44.97 -91.95 42.79
N MET A 826 44.75 -90.69 42.68
CA MET A 826 43.43 -89.95 42.69
C MET A 826 43.54 -88.56 43.27
N PRO A 827 42.55 -87.67 43.04
CA PRO A 827 41.69 -87.43 41.90
C PRO A 827 41.64 -85.93 41.38
N TYR A 828 41.48 -85.81 40.12
CA TYR A 828 41.14 -84.56 39.53
C TYR A 828 39.70 -84.53 39.05
N VAL A 829 38.69 -84.44 39.94
CA VAL A 829 37.29 -84.23 39.55
C VAL A 829 36.59 -82.98 40.20
N ALA A 830 37.20 -82.32 41.14
CA ALA A 830 36.52 -81.28 41.92
C ALA A 830 36.65 -79.89 41.32
N GLY A 831 37.55 -79.66 40.35
CA GLY A 831 37.79 -78.28 39.81
C GLY A 831 36.81 -77.86 38.71
N LEU A 832 36.24 -78.79 37.92
CA LEU A 832 35.41 -78.49 36.76
C LEU A 832 33.97 -78.04 37.11
N ALA A 833 33.44 -78.43 38.26
CA ALA A 833 32.06 -78.10 38.66
C ALA A 833 31.88 -76.71 39.19
N ALA A 834 32.93 -76.07 39.74
CA ALA A 834 32.89 -74.67 40.25
C ALA A 834 32.98 -73.62 39.15
N ALA A 835 33.68 -73.94 38.02
CA ALA A 835 33.84 -72.94 36.92
C ALA A 835 32.58 -72.80 36.06
N LEU A 836 31.82 -73.92 35.90
CA LEU A 836 30.56 -73.93 35.13
C LEU A 836 29.40 -73.20 35.84
N LEU A 837 29.38 -73.14 37.18
CA LEU A 837 28.36 -72.42 37.93
C LEU A 837 28.61 -70.91 37.94
N ALA A 838 29.86 -70.39 37.90
CA ALA A 838 30.18 -68.95 37.79
C ALA A 838 29.80 -68.38 36.44
N ILE A 839 29.95 -69.12 35.35
CA ILE A 839 29.56 -68.72 33.99
C ILE A 839 28.03 -68.61 33.85
N ALA A 840 27.25 -69.49 34.45
CA ALA A 840 25.79 -69.50 34.40
C ALA A 840 25.19 -68.26 35.14
N VAL A 841 25.81 -67.77 36.20
CA VAL A 841 25.35 -66.63 36.96
C VAL A 841 25.66 -65.32 36.23
N ILE A 842 26.79 -65.21 35.51
CA ILE A 842 27.15 -64.06 34.70
C ILE A 842 26.24 -63.90 33.46
N VAL A 843 25.91 -65.00 32.79
CA VAL A 843 25.00 -64.95 31.65
C VAL A 843 23.56 -64.57 32.05
N ALA A 844 23.09 -65.08 33.23
CA ALA A 844 21.80 -64.67 33.77
C ALA A 844 21.73 -63.17 34.14
N ALA A 845 22.81 -62.59 34.67
CA ALA A 845 22.87 -61.18 35.01
C ALA A 845 22.91 -60.27 33.80
N LEU A 846 23.56 -60.68 32.68
CA LEU A 846 23.59 -59.95 31.44
C LEU A 846 22.26 -59.96 30.68
N VAL A 847 21.49 -61.04 30.75
CA VAL A 847 20.16 -61.15 30.14
C VAL A 847 19.12 -60.29 30.87
N VAL A 848 19.22 -60.15 32.20
CA VAL A 848 18.35 -59.29 33.01
C VAL A 848 18.66 -57.79 32.76
N LYS A 849 19.93 -57.44 32.56
CA LYS A 849 20.33 -56.05 32.26
C LYS A 849 19.91 -55.60 30.85
N ARG A 850 19.80 -56.51 29.89
CA ARG A 850 19.34 -56.21 28.52
C ARG A 850 17.82 -56.04 28.42
N ARG A 851 17.02 -56.62 29.38
CA ARG A 851 15.56 -56.41 29.42
C ARG A 851 15.12 -55.14 30.17
N ARG A 852 16.01 -54.45 30.86
CA ARG A 852 15.73 -53.17 31.54
C ARG A 852 16.09 -51.92 30.70
N LYS A 853 16.63 -52.11 29.49
CA LYS A 853 16.88 -50.98 28.57
C LYS A 853 15.87 -50.90 27.38
N GLN A 854 14.79 -51.76 27.46
CA GLN A 854 13.71 -51.76 26.49
C GLN A 854 12.32 -51.69 27.15
N ALA A 855 12.19 -50.92 28.19
CA ALA A 855 10.91 -50.45 28.74
C ALA A 855 10.97 -49.01 29.09
#